data_bee38330a34de6284306bb691cda5d15
#
_entry.id   bee38330a34de6284306bb691cda5d15
#
_cell.length_a   1.000
_cell.length_b   1.000
_cell.length_c   1.000
_cell.angle_alpha   90.00
_cell.angle_beta   90.00
_cell.angle_gamma   90.00
#
_symmetry.space_group_name_H-M   'P 1'
#
loop_
_entity.id
_entity.type
_entity.pdbx_description
1 polymer ?
#
loop_
_entity_poly.entity_id
_entity_poly.type
_entity_poly.pdbx_seq_one_letter_code
_entity_poly.pdbx_strand_id
1 'polypeptide(L)'
;MNNIDNSLFFNSFLKNQNDREKTLIRDIEVFLSYTPTQVYLLDRILGINNKLNYDLNDVVYLIIPNYPILILFNNEYTEDQMEDYLEDLKEDIGQLSAKYNYNNILDRPRKWNKKWFCLMRWNEFDFNQYINYKVIKKNEDIRKIELIISLITGSINDVNKIGKNVPDNLLDKVKQQIMLFDGKQSHFIYDKDKKDKVLIQGMAGTGKTELLMRKIKELYISEENSRIAFTCHNRVLANEMRARIEKFFNFMKVDEQIDWENRMKVFRAWGSKYEVNEGMYSYICKKFNIPFLNYKEARSFEYACSYAIKLLKEKESLDSLFDYIFIDESQDFDSSFFELCQLVCEKTVYVAGDIFQSIFDETKESDLKADYILEKCYRTDPRTLMFAHSIGMGLFENPPLNWLKDPEWEACGYKVFRGNTFKLTREPLRRFNDIQDNDSIIIKDSNTRDLQKWIFNYISELQKNNPTLNPDDLGIIIIDSDYNNMLEFSYRLKKEFFNIGWNATIGVETKHKEKNSVYISNENNVKGLEFPFTITILLNDIGNSIKLRNSLYMSLTRSFITSYLIIDSDKVNNEFISIYKNAALSIIENDNVELREPTKEQIESMKNIITMQKIEEKDTSNRVKSLLNQNKYRKITKDDRDFIFNKIYSEWSNLSQQEILNKVENLANSLV
;
A
#
# COMPACT_ATOMS: atom_id res chain seq x y z
N MET A 1 -19.74 -16.20 -19.54
CA MET A 1 -19.61 -14.73 -19.50
C MET A 1 -18.31 -14.48 -18.76
N ASN A 2 -17.29 -14.02 -19.46
CA ASN A 2 -16.01 -13.67 -18.84
C ASN A 2 -16.27 -12.55 -17.84
N ASN A 3 -15.81 -12.69 -16.62
CA ASN A 3 -15.82 -11.60 -15.64
C ASN A 3 -15.00 -10.44 -16.22
N ILE A 4 -15.71 -9.42 -16.71
CA ILE A 4 -15.08 -8.19 -17.20
C ILE A 4 -14.48 -7.50 -15.99
N ASP A 5 -13.22 -7.14 -16.09
CA ASP A 5 -12.48 -6.47 -15.01
C ASP A 5 -13.03 -5.07 -14.78
N ASN A 6 -14.07 -4.96 -13.94
CA ASN A 6 -14.69 -3.68 -13.53
C ASN A 6 -13.75 -2.84 -12.63
N SER A 7 -12.52 -3.25 -12.40
CA SER A 7 -11.58 -2.51 -11.54
C SER A 7 -11.18 -1.16 -12.12
N LEU A 8 -11.24 -1.00 -13.43
CA LEU A 8 -10.85 0.25 -14.13
C LEU A 8 -12.02 1.18 -14.44
N PHE A 9 -13.25 0.74 -14.21
CA PHE A 9 -14.46 1.49 -14.52
C PHE A 9 -15.11 2.05 -13.26
N PHE A 10 -15.27 3.36 -13.21
CA PHE A 10 -16.07 4.05 -12.20
C PHE A 10 -17.34 4.60 -12.81
N ASN A 11 -18.48 4.28 -12.22
CA ASN A 11 -19.80 4.78 -12.62
C ASN A 11 -20.52 5.38 -11.41
N SER A 12 -20.82 6.67 -11.46
CA SER A 12 -21.56 7.35 -10.38
C SER A 12 -23.09 7.13 -10.43
N PHE A 13 -23.62 6.56 -11.50
CA PHE A 13 -25.05 6.31 -11.75
C PHE A 13 -25.59 5.02 -11.12
N LEU A 14 -25.32 4.73 -9.89
CA LEU A 14 -25.65 3.41 -9.32
C LEU A 14 -27.15 3.04 -9.25
N LYS A 15 -28.11 3.95 -9.52
CA LYS A 15 -29.51 3.66 -9.14
C LYS A 15 -30.61 3.83 -10.19
N ASN A 16 -30.46 4.58 -11.26
CA ASN A 16 -31.55 4.82 -12.23
C ASN A 16 -31.00 4.94 -13.66
N GLN A 17 -30.43 3.87 -14.19
CA GLN A 17 -29.91 3.87 -15.57
C GLN A 17 -31.05 3.71 -16.58
N ASN A 18 -31.12 4.64 -17.53
CA ASN A 18 -31.95 4.50 -18.71
C ASN A 18 -31.32 3.53 -19.73
N ASP A 19 -32.04 3.14 -20.77
CA ASP A 19 -31.56 2.15 -21.74
C ASP A 19 -30.34 2.62 -22.57
N ARG A 20 -30.17 3.93 -22.75
CA ARG A 20 -29.00 4.52 -23.44
C ARG A 20 -27.75 4.41 -22.58
N GLU A 21 -27.86 4.71 -21.30
CA GLU A 21 -26.76 4.56 -20.33
C GLU A 21 -26.35 3.09 -20.19
N LYS A 22 -27.28 2.16 -20.15
CA LYS A 22 -27.00 0.70 -20.12
C LYS A 22 -26.24 0.27 -21.37
N THR A 23 -26.59 0.81 -22.55
CA THR A 23 -25.89 0.52 -23.80
C THR A 23 -24.46 1.05 -23.76
N LEU A 24 -24.28 2.29 -23.31
CA LEU A 24 -22.93 2.90 -23.15
C LEU A 24 -22.08 2.13 -22.15
N ILE A 25 -22.64 1.71 -21.02
CA ILE A 25 -21.92 0.89 -20.03
C ILE A 25 -21.42 -0.42 -20.67
N ARG A 26 -22.27 -1.10 -21.45
CA ARG A 26 -21.89 -2.32 -22.16
C ARG A 26 -20.75 -2.06 -23.17
N ASP A 27 -20.83 -0.97 -23.91
CA ASP A 27 -19.76 -0.61 -24.87
C ASP A 27 -18.44 -0.30 -24.17
N ILE A 28 -18.49 0.39 -23.02
CA ILE A 28 -17.33 0.63 -22.16
C ILE A 28 -16.75 -0.68 -21.65
N GLU A 29 -17.57 -1.62 -21.18
CA GLU A 29 -17.13 -2.92 -20.71
C GLU A 29 -16.43 -3.71 -21.82
N VAL A 30 -16.96 -3.70 -23.04
CA VAL A 30 -16.31 -4.31 -24.22
C VAL A 30 -14.99 -3.63 -24.51
N PHE A 31 -14.92 -2.31 -24.50
CA PHE A 31 -13.68 -1.55 -24.71
C PHE A 31 -12.60 -1.90 -23.68
N LEU A 32 -12.96 -1.98 -22.41
CA LEU A 32 -12.04 -2.32 -21.33
C LEU A 32 -11.49 -3.77 -21.40
N SER A 33 -12.21 -4.67 -22.07
CA SER A 33 -11.71 -6.03 -22.29
C SER A 33 -10.50 -6.11 -23.21
N TYR A 34 -10.28 -5.07 -24.04
CA TYR A 34 -9.15 -4.98 -24.98
C TYR A 34 -8.17 -3.85 -24.65
N THR A 35 -8.61 -2.85 -23.87
CA THR A 35 -7.80 -1.65 -23.59
C THR A 35 -7.79 -1.37 -22.09
N PRO A 36 -6.72 -1.76 -21.36
CA PRO A 36 -6.63 -1.54 -19.91
C PRO A 36 -6.34 -0.05 -19.62
N THR A 37 -7.40 0.75 -19.43
CA THR A 37 -7.33 2.17 -19.06
C THR A 37 -8.44 2.52 -18.09
N GLN A 38 -8.25 3.60 -17.28
CA GLN A 38 -9.33 4.08 -16.42
C GLN A 38 -10.45 4.68 -17.26
N VAL A 39 -11.69 4.42 -16.88
CA VAL A 39 -12.88 5.03 -17.48
C VAL A 39 -13.78 5.53 -16.36
N TYR A 40 -14.24 6.77 -16.49
CA TYR A 40 -15.18 7.38 -15.54
C TYR A 40 -16.43 7.81 -16.28
N LEU A 41 -17.58 7.37 -15.78
CA LEU A 41 -18.89 7.82 -16.22
C LEU A 41 -19.55 8.55 -15.04
N LEU A 42 -19.66 9.89 -15.16
CA LEU A 42 -20.02 10.75 -14.04
C LEU A 42 -21.29 11.55 -14.34
N ASP A 43 -22.11 11.80 -13.32
CA ASP A 43 -23.23 12.73 -13.29
C ASP A 43 -22.87 14.08 -12.65
N ARG A 44 -21.65 14.18 -12.10
CA ARG A 44 -21.17 15.37 -11.39
C ARG A 44 -19.65 15.39 -11.29
N ILE A 45 -19.10 16.56 -10.95
CA ILE A 45 -17.67 16.71 -10.62
C ILE A 45 -17.44 16.22 -9.18
N LEU A 46 -16.61 15.20 -9.02
CA LEU A 46 -16.29 14.61 -7.72
C LEU A 46 -15.32 15.46 -6.89
N GLY A 47 -14.50 16.29 -7.55
CA GLY A 47 -13.55 17.18 -6.87
C GLY A 47 -14.20 18.36 -6.14
N ILE A 48 -15.51 18.57 -6.30
CA ILE A 48 -16.28 19.66 -5.69
C ILE A 48 -17.22 19.09 -4.64
N ASN A 49 -17.14 19.61 -3.41
CA ASN A 49 -17.96 19.10 -2.30
C ASN A 49 -19.42 19.56 -2.38
N ASN A 50 -19.71 20.71 -3.01
CA ASN A 50 -21.07 21.24 -3.17
C ASN A 50 -21.63 20.86 -4.54
N LYS A 51 -22.90 20.48 -4.61
CA LYS A 51 -23.59 20.34 -5.89
C LYS A 51 -23.60 21.72 -6.59
N LEU A 52 -22.92 21.79 -7.71
CA LEU A 52 -23.05 22.91 -8.62
C LEU A 52 -24.44 22.84 -9.22
N ASN A 53 -25.16 23.94 -9.18
CA ASN A 53 -26.48 24.08 -9.84
C ASN A 53 -26.22 24.66 -11.22
N TYR A 54 -26.13 23.82 -12.22
CA TYR A 54 -26.16 24.23 -13.60
C TYR A 54 -27.62 24.31 -14.09
N ASP A 55 -27.86 25.16 -15.06
CA ASP A 55 -29.21 25.33 -15.65
C ASP A 55 -29.64 24.07 -16.44
N LEU A 56 -28.69 23.30 -16.95
CA LEU A 56 -28.93 22.05 -17.68
C LEU A 56 -28.85 20.84 -16.76
N ASN A 57 -29.89 20.01 -16.81
CA ASN A 57 -29.96 18.76 -16.04
C ASN A 57 -29.61 17.54 -16.91
N ASP A 58 -29.37 16.39 -16.29
CA ASP A 58 -29.11 15.11 -16.95
C ASP A 58 -27.91 15.14 -17.91
N VAL A 59 -26.87 15.89 -17.53
CA VAL A 59 -25.59 15.92 -18.25
C VAL A 59 -24.68 14.80 -17.73
N VAL A 60 -24.08 14.09 -18.68
CA VAL A 60 -23.20 12.94 -18.39
C VAL A 60 -21.80 13.19 -18.90
N TYR A 61 -20.81 12.93 -18.06
CA TYR A 61 -19.40 13.02 -18.45
C TYR A 61 -18.83 11.63 -18.67
N LEU A 62 -18.31 11.36 -19.88
CA LEU A 62 -17.48 10.21 -20.16
C LEU A 62 -16.02 10.68 -20.25
N ILE A 63 -15.19 10.12 -19.37
CA ILE A 63 -13.80 10.54 -19.21
C ILE A 63 -12.89 9.32 -19.36
N ILE A 64 -12.03 9.38 -20.37
CA ILE A 64 -11.02 8.35 -20.66
C ILE A 64 -9.69 9.07 -20.86
N PRO A 65 -8.61 8.71 -20.15
CA PRO A 65 -7.28 9.27 -20.40
C PRO A 65 -6.87 9.13 -21.88
N ASN A 66 -6.20 10.13 -22.41
CA ASN A 66 -5.84 10.30 -23.83
C ASN A 66 -6.99 10.63 -24.79
N TYR A 67 -8.20 10.84 -24.28
CA TYR A 67 -9.35 11.29 -25.07
C TYR A 67 -9.84 12.65 -24.58
N PRO A 68 -10.55 13.45 -25.42
CA PRO A 68 -11.23 14.64 -24.96
C PRO A 68 -12.26 14.25 -23.89
N ILE A 69 -12.50 15.13 -22.93
CA ILE A 69 -13.59 14.95 -21.98
C ILE A 69 -14.90 15.08 -22.73
N LEU A 70 -15.63 13.98 -22.86
CA LEU A 70 -16.91 13.95 -23.53
C LEU A 70 -18.02 14.36 -22.56
N ILE A 71 -18.85 15.30 -23.01
CA ILE A 71 -20.02 15.80 -22.29
C ILE A 71 -21.26 15.48 -23.12
N LEU A 72 -22.10 14.61 -22.61
CA LEU A 72 -23.32 14.15 -23.25
C LEU A 72 -24.54 14.90 -22.71
N PHE A 73 -25.26 15.49 -23.59
CA PHE A 73 -26.45 16.32 -23.30
C PHE A 73 -27.74 15.64 -23.76
N ASN A 74 -28.85 16.00 -23.14
CA ASN A 74 -30.16 15.64 -23.64
C ASN A 74 -30.38 16.23 -25.05
N ASN A 75 -31.20 15.57 -25.87
CA ASN A 75 -31.42 15.94 -27.27
C ASN A 75 -32.15 17.28 -27.47
N GLU A 76 -32.79 17.79 -26.44
CA GLU A 76 -33.55 19.05 -26.48
C GLU A 76 -32.70 20.33 -26.39
N TYR A 77 -31.43 20.21 -25.94
CA TYR A 77 -30.58 21.39 -25.76
C TYR A 77 -29.95 21.86 -27.08
N THR A 78 -29.87 23.18 -27.22
CA THR A 78 -29.26 23.84 -28.39
C THR A 78 -27.71 23.86 -28.26
N GLU A 79 -27.03 24.13 -29.37
CA GLU A 79 -25.56 24.26 -29.35
C GLU A 79 -25.11 25.42 -28.45
N ASP A 80 -25.81 26.55 -28.49
CA ASP A 80 -25.50 27.72 -27.64
C ASP A 80 -25.60 27.35 -26.15
N GLN A 81 -26.67 26.66 -25.75
CA GLN A 81 -26.83 26.18 -24.37
C GLN A 81 -25.72 25.22 -23.94
N MET A 82 -25.27 24.33 -24.82
CA MET A 82 -24.18 23.39 -24.55
C MET A 82 -22.83 24.12 -24.45
N GLU A 83 -22.60 25.18 -25.27
CA GLU A 83 -21.39 26.00 -25.18
C GLU A 83 -21.37 26.83 -23.89
N ASP A 84 -22.49 27.46 -23.52
CA ASP A 84 -22.62 28.21 -22.25
C ASP A 84 -22.34 27.30 -21.06
N TYR A 85 -22.93 26.13 -21.05
CA TYR A 85 -22.64 25.10 -20.02
C TYR A 85 -21.14 24.77 -19.94
N LEU A 86 -20.48 24.61 -21.08
CA LEU A 86 -19.04 24.33 -21.10
C LEU A 86 -18.21 25.48 -20.52
N GLU A 87 -18.60 26.73 -20.77
CA GLU A 87 -17.88 27.88 -20.21
C GLU A 87 -18.04 27.93 -18.67
N ASP A 88 -19.27 27.71 -18.14
CA ASP A 88 -19.51 27.61 -16.69
C ASP A 88 -18.70 26.44 -16.06
N LEU A 89 -18.74 25.27 -16.70
CA LEU A 89 -17.96 24.10 -16.27
C LEU A 89 -16.44 24.39 -16.21
N LYS A 90 -15.91 25.09 -17.21
CA LYS A 90 -14.49 25.49 -17.24
C LYS A 90 -14.18 26.49 -16.13
N GLU A 91 -15.09 27.44 -15.80
CA GLU A 91 -14.88 28.38 -14.71
C GLU A 91 -14.79 27.63 -13.37
N ASP A 92 -15.64 26.63 -13.12
CA ASP A 92 -15.65 25.86 -11.90
C ASP A 92 -14.41 24.97 -11.77
N ILE A 93 -14.03 24.28 -12.85
CA ILE A 93 -12.75 23.54 -12.88
C ILE A 93 -11.57 24.52 -12.72
N GLY A 94 -11.69 25.74 -13.23
CA GLY A 94 -10.72 26.83 -13.06
C GLY A 94 -10.56 27.26 -11.61
N GLN A 95 -11.65 27.33 -10.84
CA GLN A 95 -11.61 27.59 -9.40
C GLN A 95 -10.90 26.47 -8.65
N LEU A 96 -11.18 25.19 -8.99
CA LEU A 96 -10.44 24.04 -8.46
C LEU A 96 -8.96 24.11 -8.84
N SER A 97 -8.66 24.45 -10.09
CA SER A 97 -7.29 24.62 -10.58
C SER A 97 -6.54 25.70 -9.79
N ALA A 98 -7.19 26.81 -9.48
CA ALA A 98 -6.62 27.87 -8.63
C ALA A 98 -6.47 27.39 -7.17
N LYS A 99 -7.48 26.72 -6.62
CA LYS A 99 -7.45 26.14 -5.26
C LYS A 99 -6.23 25.25 -5.07
N TYR A 100 -5.91 24.40 -6.03
CA TYR A 100 -4.79 23.44 -5.95
C TYR A 100 -3.51 23.90 -6.68
N ASN A 101 -3.44 25.16 -7.11
CA ASN A 101 -2.30 25.78 -7.82
C ASN A 101 -1.99 25.14 -9.20
N TYR A 102 -2.95 24.45 -9.83
CA TYR A 102 -2.77 23.84 -11.15
C TYR A 102 -2.72 24.88 -12.28
N ASN A 103 -3.22 26.09 -12.05
CA ASN A 103 -3.17 27.21 -12.98
C ASN A 103 -1.75 27.56 -13.46
N ASN A 104 -0.71 27.17 -12.71
CA ASN A 104 0.70 27.31 -13.10
C ASN A 104 1.07 26.42 -14.31
N ILE A 105 0.33 25.31 -14.51
CA ILE A 105 0.54 24.36 -15.62
C ILE A 105 -0.59 24.47 -16.63
N LEU A 106 -1.86 24.53 -16.16
CA LEU A 106 -3.05 24.52 -17.01
C LEU A 106 -3.36 25.87 -17.66
N ASP A 107 -2.77 26.98 -17.17
CA ASP A 107 -3.17 28.33 -17.50
C ASP A 107 -4.62 28.67 -17.06
N ARG A 108 -5.11 29.83 -17.47
CA ARG A 108 -6.51 30.26 -17.21
C ARG A 108 -7.47 29.46 -18.09
N PRO A 109 -8.71 29.16 -17.64
CA PRO A 109 -9.73 28.41 -18.40
C PRO A 109 -10.00 28.90 -19.81
N ARG A 110 -10.01 30.23 -20.03
CA ARG A 110 -10.20 30.87 -21.34
C ARG A 110 -9.09 30.51 -22.37
N LYS A 111 -7.92 30.03 -21.90
CA LYS A 111 -6.81 29.58 -22.77
C LYS A 111 -6.84 28.08 -23.05
N TRP A 112 -7.73 27.34 -22.41
CA TRP A 112 -7.83 25.91 -22.61
C TRP A 112 -8.27 25.57 -24.03
N ASN A 113 -7.62 24.59 -24.61
CA ASN A 113 -7.91 24.18 -25.99
C ASN A 113 -9.32 23.58 -26.06
N LYS A 114 -10.18 24.14 -26.94
CA LYS A 114 -11.52 23.61 -27.17
C LYS A 114 -11.54 22.13 -27.54
N LYS A 115 -10.46 21.62 -28.14
CA LYS A 115 -10.31 20.21 -28.52
C LYS A 115 -10.15 19.25 -27.31
N TRP A 116 -9.95 19.76 -26.11
CA TRP A 116 -9.90 18.93 -24.89
C TRP A 116 -11.29 18.52 -24.42
N PHE A 117 -12.31 19.15 -24.93
CA PHE A 117 -13.71 18.88 -24.62
C PHE A 117 -14.45 18.48 -25.90
N CYS A 118 -15.39 17.55 -25.78
CA CYS A 118 -16.25 17.11 -26.86
C CYS A 118 -17.70 17.18 -26.36
N LEU A 119 -18.50 18.05 -27.00
CA LEU A 119 -19.93 18.21 -26.68
C LEU A 119 -20.73 17.40 -27.70
N MET A 120 -21.64 16.57 -27.24
CA MET A 120 -22.52 15.77 -28.10
C MET A 120 -23.89 15.60 -27.47
N ARG A 121 -24.94 15.50 -28.29
CA ARG A 121 -26.24 15.02 -27.86
C ARG A 121 -26.28 13.49 -27.89
N TRP A 122 -27.10 12.87 -27.05
CA TRP A 122 -27.24 11.42 -27.00
C TRP A 122 -27.62 10.77 -28.36
N ASN A 123 -28.40 11.45 -29.22
CA ASN A 123 -28.76 10.96 -30.53
C ASN A 123 -27.66 11.06 -31.58
N GLU A 124 -26.65 11.86 -31.35
CA GLU A 124 -25.47 12.07 -32.20
C GLU A 124 -24.27 11.23 -31.78
N PHE A 125 -24.35 10.67 -30.59
CA PHE A 125 -23.22 9.96 -29.99
C PHE A 125 -23.11 8.50 -30.45
N ASP A 126 -21.92 8.14 -30.92
CA ASP A 126 -21.50 6.79 -31.20
C ASP A 126 -20.16 6.51 -30.50
N PHE A 127 -20.15 5.53 -29.60
CA PHE A 127 -18.99 5.21 -28.79
C PHE A 127 -17.79 4.76 -29.63
N ASN A 128 -18.03 3.94 -30.68
CA ASN A 128 -16.96 3.42 -31.53
C ASN A 128 -16.33 4.55 -32.35
N GLN A 129 -17.13 5.50 -32.86
CA GLN A 129 -16.61 6.67 -33.53
C GLN A 129 -15.78 7.55 -32.59
N TYR A 130 -16.27 7.77 -31.37
CA TYR A 130 -15.53 8.54 -30.37
C TYR A 130 -14.15 7.93 -30.08
N ILE A 131 -14.08 6.65 -29.80
CA ILE A 131 -12.83 5.94 -29.50
C ILE A 131 -11.86 5.93 -30.68
N ASN A 132 -12.34 5.76 -31.91
CA ASN A 132 -11.48 5.64 -33.09
C ASN A 132 -10.95 6.97 -33.61
N TYR A 133 -11.71 8.07 -33.48
CA TYR A 133 -11.40 9.34 -34.17
C TYR A 133 -10.97 10.48 -33.24
N LYS A 134 -11.11 10.34 -31.93
CA LYS A 134 -10.88 11.43 -30.98
C LYS A 134 -9.62 11.31 -30.13
N VAL A 135 -8.73 10.38 -30.42
CA VAL A 135 -7.49 10.18 -29.65
C VAL A 135 -6.59 11.42 -29.70
N ILE A 136 -6.16 11.89 -28.54
CA ILE A 136 -5.23 13.02 -28.42
C ILE A 136 -3.80 12.47 -28.47
N LYS A 137 -3.01 13.00 -29.40
CA LYS A 137 -1.66 12.48 -29.69
C LYS A 137 -0.52 13.35 -29.16
N LYS A 138 -0.82 14.59 -28.75
CA LYS A 138 0.22 15.54 -28.32
C LYS A 138 0.47 15.39 -26.82
N ASN A 139 1.65 14.98 -26.41
CA ASN A 139 2.01 14.71 -25.02
C ASN A 139 1.70 15.87 -24.05
N GLU A 140 1.92 17.12 -24.49
CA GLU A 140 1.58 18.28 -23.66
C GLU A 140 0.09 18.42 -23.38
N ASP A 141 -0.76 18.16 -24.40
CA ASP A 141 -2.21 18.18 -24.25
C ASP A 141 -2.70 17.02 -23.39
N ILE A 142 -2.13 15.82 -23.56
CA ILE A 142 -2.44 14.65 -22.71
C ILE A 142 -2.21 14.98 -21.24
N ARG A 143 -1.04 15.56 -20.90
CA ARG A 143 -0.69 15.90 -19.53
C ARG A 143 -1.65 16.94 -18.92
N LYS A 144 -2.03 17.96 -19.69
CA LYS A 144 -2.99 18.98 -19.25
C LYS A 144 -4.40 18.40 -19.04
N ILE A 145 -4.84 17.52 -19.94
CA ILE A 145 -6.12 16.83 -19.81
C ILE A 145 -6.13 15.89 -18.60
N GLU A 146 -5.07 15.15 -18.35
CA GLU A 146 -4.95 14.30 -17.15
C GLU A 146 -5.04 15.13 -15.86
N LEU A 147 -4.47 16.33 -15.84
CA LEU A 147 -4.63 17.25 -14.71
C LEU A 147 -6.09 17.72 -14.57
N ILE A 148 -6.78 18.04 -15.66
CA ILE A 148 -8.22 18.38 -15.63
C ILE A 148 -9.03 17.17 -15.14
N ILE A 149 -8.75 15.97 -15.66
CA ILE A 149 -9.39 14.73 -15.21
C ILE A 149 -9.18 14.55 -13.70
N SER A 150 -7.97 14.78 -13.20
CA SER A 150 -7.68 14.65 -11.77
C SER A 150 -8.49 15.62 -10.91
N LEU A 151 -8.79 16.82 -11.40
CA LEU A 151 -9.66 17.79 -10.74
C LEU A 151 -11.13 17.32 -10.75
N ILE A 152 -11.61 16.85 -11.89
CA ILE A 152 -13.00 16.36 -12.04
C ILE A 152 -13.26 15.13 -11.17
N THR A 153 -12.32 14.17 -11.16
CA THR A 153 -12.45 12.91 -10.43
C THR A 153 -12.04 12.99 -8.95
N GLY A 154 -11.56 14.15 -8.50
CA GLY A 154 -11.04 14.31 -7.14
C GLY A 154 -9.71 13.61 -6.85
N SER A 155 -9.03 13.09 -7.89
CA SER A 155 -7.70 12.47 -7.79
C SER A 155 -6.61 13.55 -7.70
N ILE A 156 -6.72 14.47 -6.73
CA ILE A 156 -5.85 15.65 -6.63
C ILE A 156 -4.38 15.22 -6.44
N ASN A 157 -3.51 15.80 -7.26
CA ASN A 157 -2.07 15.57 -7.29
C ASN A 157 -1.29 16.78 -6.76
N ASP A 158 -0.11 16.54 -6.20
CA ASP A 158 0.77 17.62 -5.73
C ASP A 158 1.49 18.27 -6.92
N VAL A 159 1.02 19.44 -7.31
CA VAL A 159 1.52 20.18 -8.46
C VAL A 159 3.00 20.58 -8.33
N ASN A 160 3.51 20.70 -7.10
CA ASN A 160 4.92 21.00 -6.88
C ASN A 160 5.83 19.85 -7.30
N LYS A 161 5.29 18.63 -7.36
CA LYS A 161 5.98 17.43 -7.86
C LYS A 161 5.79 17.25 -9.36
N ILE A 162 4.81 17.91 -9.96
CA ILE A 162 4.47 17.77 -11.38
C ILE A 162 5.06 18.95 -12.16
N GLY A 163 6.08 18.71 -12.99
CA GLY A 163 6.65 19.73 -13.88
C GLY A 163 5.70 20.08 -15.04
N LYS A 164 5.94 21.22 -15.70
CA LYS A 164 5.19 21.65 -16.89
C LYS A 164 5.39 20.72 -18.08
N ASN A 165 6.59 20.20 -18.25
CA ASN A 165 6.97 19.31 -19.34
C ASN A 165 7.07 17.87 -18.85
N VAL A 166 6.87 16.90 -19.75
CA VAL A 166 7.16 15.50 -19.46
C VAL A 166 8.68 15.36 -19.34
N PRO A 167 9.22 14.83 -18.23
CA PRO A 167 10.66 14.64 -18.07
C PRO A 167 11.23 13.61 -19.06
N ASP A 168 12.52 13.74 -19.38
CA ASP A 168 13.20 12.82 -20.27
C ASP A 168 13.69 11.56 -19.53
N ASN A 169 14.18 11.70 -18.29
CA ASN A 169 14.70 10.58 -17.51
C ASN A 169 13.59 9.84 -16.74
N LEU A 170 13.81 8.55 -16.50
CA LEU A 170 12.85 7.65 -15.87
C LEU A 170 12.49 8.07 -14.45
N LEU A 171 13.47 8.44 -13.63
CA LEU A 171 13.27 8.83 -12.23
C LEU A 171 12.29 10.00 -12.11
N ASP A 172 12.48 11.05 -12.92
CA ASP A 172 11.59 12.20 -12.91
C ASP A 172 10.23 11.90 -13.54
N LYS A 173 10.16 11.06 -14.59
CA LYS A 173 8.89 10.58 -15.14
C LYS A 173 8.03 9.95 -14.05
N VAL A 174 8.60 9.05 -13.26
CA VAL A 174 7.89 8.37 -12.17
C VAL A 174 7.54 9.32 -11.03
N LYS A 175 8.46 10.21 -10.62
CA LYS A 175 8.20 11.21 -9.58
C LYS A 175 7.12 12.23 -9.94
N GLN A 176 7.05 12.61 -11.22
CA GLN A 176 6.15 13.65 -11.74
C GLN A 176 4.90 13.05 -12.38
N GLN A 177 4.60 11.80 -12.13
CA GLN A 177 3.43 11.15 -12.67
C GLN A 177 2.14 11.73 -12.10
N ILE A 178 1.13 11.88 -12.96
CA ILE A 178 -0.23 12.22 -12.55
C ILE A 178 -0.95 10.93 -12.17
N MET A 179 -1.37 10.84 -10.92
CA MET A 179 -2.10 9.69 -10.39
C MET A 179 -3.60 9.92 -10.55
N LEU A 180 -4.27 8.97 -11.20
CA LEU A 180 -5.73 8.91 -11.30
C LEU A 180 -6.21 7.65 -10.57
N PHE A 181 -7.28 7.76 -9.78
CA PHE A 181 -7.86 6.60 -9.12
C PHE A 181 -8.51 5.67 -10.14
N ASP A 182 -8.40 4.38 -9.91
CA ASP A 182 -9.16 3.40 -10.68
C ASP A 182 -10.63 3.32 -10.21
N GLY A 183 -11.41 2.46 -10.87
CA GLY A 183 -12.82 2.28 -10.54
C GLY A 183 -13.04 1.81 -9.11
N LYS A 184 -12.32 0.78 -8.64
CA LYS A 184 -12.44 0.26 -7.26
C LYS A 184 -12.02 1.27 -6.20
N GLN A 185 -10.95 2.02 -6.47
CA GLN A 185 -10.49 3.08 -5.58
C GLN A 185 -11.51 4.21 -5.49
N SER A 186 -12.08 4.62 -6.64
CA SER A 186 -13.12 5.66 -6.70
C SER A 186 -14.41 5.21 -5.99
N HIS A 187 -14.85 3.97 -6.22
CA HIS A 187 -15.99 3.40 -5.50
C HIS A 187 -15.76 3.39 -3.99
N PHE A 188 -14.60 2.93 -3.53
CA PHE A 188 -14.29 2.96 -2.10
C PHE A 188 -14.36 4.38 -1.52
N ILE A 189 -13.83 5.39 -2.20
CA ILE A 189 -13.80 6.77 -1.69
C ILE A 189 -15.22 7.36 -1.64
N TYR A 190 -16.00 7.24 -2.72
CA TYR A 190 -17.22 8.03 -2.94
C TYR A 190 -18.52 7.29 -2.62
N ASP A 191 -18.54 5.95 -2.61
CA ASP A 191 -19.74 5.21 -2.27
C ASP A 191 -20.04 5.32 -0.78
N LYS A 192 -21.35 5.36 -0.46
CA LYS A 192 -21.83 5.33 0.93
C LYS A 192 -22.03 3.89 1.33
N ASP A 193 -21.07 3.34 2.07
CA ASP A 193 -21.18 2.00 2.62
C ASP A 193 -22.29 1.97 3.70
N LYS A 194 -23.11 0.91 3.65
CA LYS A 194 -24.19 0.66 4.63
C LYS A 194 -23.90 -0.58 5.48
N LYS A 195 -22.65 -1.01 5.53
CA LYS A 195 -22.23 -2.21 6.26
C LYS A 195 -21.55 -1.80 7.55
N ASP A 196 -21.78 -2.58 8.62
CA ASP A 196 -21.13 -2.38 9.91
C ASP A 196 -19.60 -2.58 9.82
N LYS A 197 -19.13 -3.39 8.86
CA LYS A 197 -17.73 -3.61 8.55
C LYS A 197 -17.48 -3.65 7.06
N VAL A 198 -16.46 -2.92 6.61
CA VAL A 198 -15.97 -2.90 5.21
C VAL A 198 -14.53 -3.37 5.22
N LEU A 199 -14.25 -4.45 4.49
CA LEU A 199 -12.93 -5.05 4.40
C LEU A 199 -12.25 -4.68 3.08
N ILE A 200 -11.06 -4.09 3.19
CA ILE A 200 -10.23 -3.65 2.07
C ILE A 200 -8.96 -4.46 2.08
N GLN A 201 -8.75 -5.27 1.05
CA GLN A 201 -7.55 -6.07 0.90
C GLN A 201 -6.76 -5.63 -0.34
N GLY A 202 -5.45 -5.67 -0.24
CA GLY A 202 -4.57 -5.34 -1.37
C GLY A 202 -3.12 -5.55 -0.98
N MET A 203 -2.28 -5.73 -1.97
CA MET A 203 -0.85 -5.92 -1.75
C MET A 203 -0.13 -4.64 -1.33
N ALA A 204 1.13 -4.77 -0.94
CA ALA A 204 2.02 -3.62 -0.75
C ALA A 204 2.04 -2.74 -2.01
N GLY A 205 1.99 -1.41 -1.84
CA GLY A 205 2.00 -0.46 -2.97
C GLY A 205 0.67 -0.24 -3.70
N THR A 206 -0.44 -0.87 -3.29
CA THR A 206 -1.78 -0.62 -3.89
C THR A 206 -2.46 0.66 -3.41
N GLY A 207 -1.87 1.36 -2.42
CA GLY A 207 -2.36 2.66 -1.95
C GLY A 207 -3.41 2.60 -0.84
N LYS A 208 -3.56 1.49 -0.12
CA LYS A 208 -4.56 1.30 0.97
C LYS A 208 -4.63 2.48 1.94
N THR A 209 -3.53 2.83 2.56
CA THR A 209 -3.46 3.93 3.54
C THR A 209 -3.88 5.29 2.95
N GLU A 210 -3.50 5.56 1.70
CA GLU A 210 -3.93 6.77 0.98
C GLU A 210 -5.44 6.80 0.79
N LEU A 211 -6.03 5.66 0.40
CA LEU A 211 -7.47 5.52 0.23
C LEU A 211 -8.22 5.70 1.56
N LEU A 212 -7.69 5.15 2.66
CA LEU A 212 -8.26 5.39 3.99
C LEU A 212 -8.26 6.87 4.34
N MET A 213 -7.16 7.60 4.12
CA MET A 213 -7.10 9.05 4.37
C MET A 213 -8.09 9.83 3.50
N ARG A 214 -8.30 9.41 2.26
CA ARG A 214 -9.28 10.05 1.36
C ARG A 214 -10.71 9.79 1.83
N LYS A 215 -11.03 8.57 2.24
CA LYS A 215 -12.34 8.24 2.81
C LYS A 215 -12.59 9.00 4.11
N ILE A 216 -11.59 9.10 5.00
CA ILE A 216 -11.65 9.93 6.21
C ILE A 216 -11.99 11.39 5.86
N LYS A 217 -11.28 11.96 4.89
CA LYS A 217 -11.53 13.34 4.44
C LYS A 217 -12.97 13.51 3.91
N GLU A 218 -13.44 12.57 3.07
CA GLU A 218 -14.81 12.62 2.53
C GLU A 218 -15.87 12.57 3.64
N LEU A 219 -15.74 11.66 4.60
CA LEU A 219 -16.66 11.53 5.73
C LEU A 219 -16.56 12.73 6.67
N TYR A 220 -15.34 13.23 6.93
CA TYR A 220 -15.14 14.41 7.79
C TYR A 220 -15.82 15.66 7.25
N ILE A 221 -15.79 15.87 5.92
CA ILE A 221 -16.41 17.04 5.29
C ILE A 221 -17.92 16.84 5.09
N SER A 222 -18.35 15.64 4.66
CA SER A 222 -19.76 15.39 4.35
C SER A 222 -20.67 15.28 5.59
N GLU A 223 -20.09 15.04 6.76
CA GLU A 223 -20.81 14.86 8.03
C GLU A 223 -20.18 15.71 9.12
N GLU A 224 -20.70 16.93 9.33
CA GLU A 224 -20.14 17.97 10.23
C GLU A 224 -19.87 17.51 11.67
N ASN A 225 -20.66 16.54 12.18
CA ASN A 225 -20.54 16.06 13.56
C ASN A 225 -19.97 14.65 13.67
N SER A 226 -19.39 14.10 12.57
CA SER A 226 -18.86 12.75 12.58
C SER A 226 -17.65 12.59 13.54
N ARG A 227 -17.69 11.53 14.33
CA ARG A 227 -16.61 11.12 15.25
C ARG A 227 -15.82 10.00 14.59
N ILE A 228 -14.59 10.26 14.18
CA ILE A 228 -13.77 9.35 13.41
C ILE A 228 -12.55 8.92 14.22
N ALA A 229 -12.28 7.62 14.27
CA ALA A 229 -11.06 7.08 14.85
C ALA A 229 -10.22 6.38 13.76
N PHE A 230 -8.91 6.61 13.79
CA PHE A 230 -7.93 5.80 13.05
C PHE A 230 -7.08 5.02 14.04
N THR A 231 -6.82 3.74 13.76
CA THR A 231 -5.98 2.91 14.63
C THR A 231 -5.04 2.02 13.82
N CYS A 232 -3.86 1.80 14.38
CA CYS A 232 -2.84 0.91 13.87
C CYS A 232 -2.08 0.24 15.02
N HIS A 233 -1.26 -0.76 14.70
CA HIS A 233 -0.68 -1.64 15.71
C HIS A 233 0.20 -0.90 16.74
N ASN A 234 1.13 -0.05 16.32
CA ASN A 234 2.16 0.49 17.21
C ASN A 234 2.15 2.03 17.33
N ARG A 235 2.90 2.55 18.32
CA ARG A 235 2.97 3.98 18.64
C ARG A 235 3.62 4.80 17.53
N VAL A 236 4.65 4.25 16.88
CA VAL A 236 5.42 4.99 15.84
C VAL A 236 4.51 5.24 14.63
N LEU A 237 3.80 4.21 14.17
CA LEU A 237 2.84 4.33 13.09
C LEU A 237 1.69 5.28 13.44
N ALA A 238 1.16 5.23 14.67
CA ALA A 238 0.09 6.13 15.08
C ALA A 238 0.52 7.60 15.05
N ASN A 239 1.72 7.91 15.56
CA ASN A 239 2.27 9.26 15.55
C ASN A 239 2.54 9.75 14.12
N GLU A 240 3.10 8.88 13.27
CA GLU A 240 3.33 9.17 11.85
C GLU A 240 2.00 9.44 11.13
N MET A 241 0.98 8.60 11.36
CA MET A 241 -0.32 8.76 10.74
C MET A 241 -1.03 10.03 11.18
N ARG A 242 -0.91 10.44 12.45
CA ARG A 242 -1.44 11.73 12.90
C ARG A 242 -0.85 12.89 12.10
N ALA A 243 0.48 12.93 11.99
CA ALA A 243 1.17 13.97 11.21
C ALA A 243 0.84 13.88 9.70
N ARG A 244 0.66 12.67 9.17
CA ARG A 244 0.33 12.43 7.77
C ARG A 244 -1.10 12.87 7.44
N ILE A 245 -2.08 12.58 8.29
CA ILE A 245 -3.47 13.05 8.15
C ILE A 245 -3.52 14.57 8.17
N GLU A 246 -2.81 15.23 9.10
CA GLU A 246 -2.75 16.69 9.16
C GLU A 246 -2.17 17.29 7.86
N LYS A 247 -1.03 16.77 7.39
CA LYS A 247 -0.43 17.20 6.12
C LYS A 247 -1.36 16.95 4.93
N PHE A 248 -2.09 15.83 4.94
CA PHE A 248 -3.03 15.47 3.89
C PHE A 248 -4.24 16.42 3.85
N PHE A 249 -4.83 16.78 4.99
CA PHE A 249 -5.93 17.76 5.07
C PHE A 249 -5.47 19.14 4.60
N ASN A 250 -4.27 19.56 5.01
CA ASN A 250 -3.66 20.81 4.52
C ASN A 250 -3.41 20.77 3.01
N PHE A 251 -2.92 19.65 2.48
CA PHE A 251 -2.72 19.43 1.04
C PHE A 251 -4.05 19.48 0.28
N MET A 252 -5.08 18.81 0.79
CA MET A 252 -6.43 18.81 0.21
C MET A 252 -7.17 20.12 0.44
N LYS A 253 -6.52 21.10 1.11
CA LYS A 253 -7.10 22.42 1.42
C LYS A 253 -8.51 22.31 1.98
N VAL A 254 -8.67 21.44 2.97
CA VAL A 254 -9.91 21.35 3.73
C VAL A 254 -10.09 22.64 4.49
N ASP A 255 -11.24 23.27 4.34
CA ASP A 255 -11.50 24.62 4.87
C ASP A 255 -11.59 24.65 6.41
N GLU A 256 -11.85 23.48 7.04
CA GLU A 256 -11.91 23.32 8.48
C GLU A 256 -10.61 22.73 9.04
N GLN A 257 -10.16 23.25 10.17
CA GLN A 257 -9.09 22.62 10.92
C GLN A 257 -9.57 21.30 11.55
N ILE A 258 -8.67 20.34 11.66
CA ILE A 258 -9.02 19.05 12.27
C ILE A 258 -9.29 19.25 13.77
N ASP A 259 -10.51 18.94 14.19
CA ASP A 259 -10.88 18.86 15.62
C ASP A 259 -10.38 17.52 16.20
N TRP A 260 -9.17 17.55 16.74
CA TRP A 260 -8.54 16.40 17.38
C TRP A 260 -9.18 16.02 18.73
N GLU A 261 -9.98 16.89 19.32
CA GLU A 261 -10.60 16.62 20.62
C GLU A 261 -11.92 15.86 20.46
N ASN A 262 -12.75 16.26 19.49
CA ASN A 262 -14.12 15.76 19.41
C ASN A 262 -14.37 14.92 18.16
N ARG A 263 -13.77 15.27 17.00
CA ARG A 263 -14.12 14.68 15.72
C ARG A 263 -13.12 13.67 15.18
N MET A 264 -11.81 13.86 15.41
CA MET A 264 -10.77 12.98 14.85
C MET A 264 -9.82 12.49 15.93
N LYS A 265 -9.59 11.20 16.01
CA LYS A 265 -8.60 10.59 16.91
C LYS A 265 -7.73 9.60 16.17
N VAL A 266 -6.46 9.54 16.57
CA VAL A 266 -5.51 8.55 16.07
C VAL A 266 -4.94 7.79 17.25
N PHE A 267 -5.06 6.47 17.22
CA PHE A 267 -4.69 5.57 18.29
C PHE A 267 -3.68 4.52 17.84
N ARG A 268 -2.79 4.13 18.73
CA ARG A 268 -2.21 2.79 18.71
C ARG A 268 -3.24 1.78 19.26
N ALA A 269 -3.09 0.51 18.96
CA ALA A 269 -4.11 -0.47 19.34
C ALA A 269 -4.27 -0.64 20.86
N TRP A 270 -3.21 -0.98 21.60
CA TRP A 270 -3.31 -1.33 23.00
C TRP A 270 -3.43 -0.11 23.94
N GLY A 271 -2.47 0.80 23.88
CA GLY A 271 -2.37 1.94 24.80
C GLY A 271 -1.67 1.61 26.11
N SER A 272 -1.91 2.43 27.14
CA SER A 272 -1.38 2.24 28.47
C SER A 272 -2.30 2.81 29.54
N LYS A 273 -2.10 2.41 30.80
CA LYS A 273 -2.87 2.91 31.95
C LYS A 273 -2.62 4.41 32.20
N TYR A 274 -1.45 4.91 31.82
CA TYR A 274 -1.04 6.30 32.06
C TYR A 274 -1.36 7.23 30.90
N GLU A 275 -1.30 6.72 29.66
CA GLU A 275 -1.57 7.44 28.40
C GLU A 275 -2.85 6.88 27.76
N VAL A 276 -3.95 6.99 28.47
CA VAL A 276 -5.22 6.32 28.12
C VAL A 276 -5.76 6.78 26.78
N ASN A 277 -5.55 8.05 26.42
CA ASN A 277 -6.06 8.65 25.19
C ASN A 277 -5.21 8.34 23.95
N GLU A 278 -4.11 7.60 24.09
CA GLU A 278 -3.23 7.22 22.96
C GLU A 278 -3.50 5.81 22.41
N GLY A 279 -4.28 4.99 23.12
CA GLY A 279 -4.60 3.63 22.66
C GLY A 279 -6.09 3.39 22.52
N MET A 280 -6.50 2.70 21.48
CA MET A 280 -7.90 2.37 21.23
C MET A 280 -8.47 1.53 22.39
N TYR A 281 -7.80 0.43 22.76
CA TYR A 281 -8.23 -0.43 23.87
C TYR A 281 -8.24 0.31 25.21
N SER A 282 -7.19 1.06 25.55
CA SER A 282 -7.14 1.82 26.80
C SER A 282 -8.21 2.92 26.87
N TYR A 283 -8.52 3.57 25.75
CA TYR A 283 -9.58 4.57 25.62
C TYR A 283 -10.96 3.97 25.85
N ILE A 284 -11.25 2.82 25.22
CA ILE A 284 -12.50 2.06 25.42
C ILE A 284 -12.64 1.67 26.91
N CYS A 285 -11.59 1.09 27.50
CA CYS A 285 -11.61 0.70 28.92
C CYS A 285 -11.95 1.89 29.83
N LYS A 286 -11.36 3.06 29.60
CA LYS A 286 -11.65 4.26 30.38
C LYS A 286 -13.08 4.75 30.16
N LYS A 287 -13.54 4.83 28.91
CA LYS A 287 -14.88 5.38 28.61
C LYS A 287 -16.00 4.55 29.20
N PHE A 288 -15.84 3.23 29.21
CA PHE A 288 -16.84 2.31 29.76
C PHE A 288 -16.57 1.89 31.21
N ASN A 289 -15.54 2.44 31.83
CA ASN A 289 -15.14 2.11 33.19
C ASN A 289 -14.96 0.59 33.41
N ILE A 290 -14.21 -0.06 32.49
CA ILE A 290 -13.82 -1.46 32.59
C ILE A 290 -12.32 -1.57 32.90
N PRO A 291 -11.85 -2.66 33.53
CA PRO A 291 -10.44 -2.83 33.87
C PRO A 291 -9.55 -2.83 32.64
N PHE A 292 -8.50 -2.00 32.64
CA PHE A 292 -7.45 -2.05 31.64
C PHE A 292 -6.46 -3.15 32.02
N LEU A 293 -6.32 -4.15 31.14
CA LEU A 293 -5.31 -5.20 31.28
C LEU A 293 -4.05 -4.84 30.53
N ASN A 294 -2.91 -4.76 31.23
CA ASN A 294 -1.62 -4.61 30.59
C ASN A 294 -1.10 -6.00 30.12
N TYR A 295 0.04 -5.99 29.42
CA TYR A 295 0.61 -7.23 28.87
C TYR A 295 0.90 -8.33 29.92
N LYS A 296 1.28 -7.95 31.15
CA LYS A 296 1.55 -8.91 32.23
C LYS A 296 0.26 -9.59 32.72
N GLU A 297 -0.84 -8.84 32.72
CA GLU A 297 -2.15 -9.32 33.17
C GLU A 297 -2.86 -10.13 32.10
N ALA A 298 -2.86 -9.64 30.85
CA ALA A 298 -3.56 -10.27 29.74
C ALA A 298 -2.76 -11.35 29.00
N ARG A 299 -1.43 -11.31 29.05
CA ARG A 299 -0.51 -12.19 28.29
C ARG A 299 -0.58 -12.03 26.76
N SER A 300 -1.74 -11.72 26.21
CA SER A 300 -1.93 -11.42 24.77
C SER A 300 -2.91 -10.26 24.59
N PHE A 301 -2.83 -9.58 23.45
CA PHE A 301 -3.77 -8.52 23.09
C PHE A 301 -5.15 -9.07 22.79
N GLU A 302 -5.19 -10.24 22.15
CA GLU A 302 -6.42 -10.99 21.89
C GLU A 302 -7.21 -11.26 23.19
N TYR A 303 -6.54 -11.73 24.23
CA TYR A 303 -7.21 -11.96 25.51
C TYR A 303 -7.72 -10.66 26.15
N ALA A 304 -6.93 -9.57 26.09
CA ALA A 304 -7.35 -8.28 26.59
C ALA A 304 -8.62 -7.78 25.89
N CYS A 305 -8.67 -7.87 24.55
CA CYS A 305 -9.84 -7.51 23.77
C CYS A 305 -11.05 -8.39 24.10
N SER A 306 -10.87 -9.72 24.13
CA SER A 306 -11.94 -10.67 24.46
C SER A 306 -12.52 -10.46 25.87
N TYR A 307 -11.67 -10.14 26.83
CA TYR A 307 -12.11 -9.79 28.19
C TYR A 307 -12.94 -8.50 28.20
N ALA A 308 -12.50 -7.46 27.47
CA ALA A 308 -13.26 -6.21 27.36
C ALA A 308 -14.61 -6.43 26.67
N ILE A 309 -14.65 -7.21 25.58
CA ILE A 309 -15.88 -7.57 24.85
C ILE A 309 -16.88 -8.21 25.80
N LYS A 310 -16.43 -9.19 26.62
CA LYS A 310 -17.30 -9.84 27.61
C LYS A 310 -17.95 -8.83 28.53
N LEU A 311 -17.14 -7.93 29.14
CA LEU A 311 -17.65 -6.94 30.07
C LEU A 311 -18.55 -5.88 29.43
N LEU A 312 -18.28 -5.54 28.17
CA LEU A 312 -19.14 -4.61 27.42
C LEU A 312 -20.49 -5.23 27.08
N LYS A 313 -20.55 -6.50 26.71
CA LYS A 313 -21.79 -7.22 26.42
C LYS A 313 -22.67 -7.46 27.66
N GLU A 314 -22.11 -7.38 28.87
CA GLU A 314 -22.85 -7.48 30.14
C GLU A 314 -23.53 -6.14 30.55
N LYS A 315 -23.26 -5.04 29.82
CA LYS A 315 -23.89 -3.73 30.13
C LYS A 315 -25.29 -3.65 29.49
N GLU A 316 -26.21 -3.02 30.22
CA GLU A 316 -27.61 -2.85 29.78
C GLU A 316 -27.74 -1.95 28.53
N SER A 317 -26.85 -0.98 28.38
CA SER A 317 -26.76 -0.13 27.19
C SER A 317 -25.30 0.17 26.88
N LEU A 318 -24.97 0.25 25.58
CA LEU A 318 -23.64 0.58 25.10
C LEU A 318 -23.74 1.76 24.14
N ASP A 319 -23.24 2.93 24.59
CA ASP A 319 -23.16 4.10 23.73
C ASP A 319 -22.00 3.97 22.74
N SER A 320 -22.25 4.32 21.47
CA SER A 320 -21.19 4.38 20.47
C SER A 320 -20.20 5.50 20.75
N LEU A 321 -18.91 5.20 20.71
CA LEU A 321 -17.85 6.19 20.88
C LEU A 321 -17.51 6.92 19.57
N PHE A 322 -17.62 6.23 18.45
CA PHE A 322 -17.27 6.71 17.13
C PHE A 322 -18.35 6.37 16.12
N ASP A 323 -18.51 7.22 15.11
CA ASP A 323 -19.37 6.95 13.97
C ASP A 323 -18.62 6.07 12.95
N TYR A 324 -17.31 6.30 12.81
CA TYR A 324 -16.44 5.55 11.91
C TYR A 324 -15.11 5.19 12.58
N ILE A 325 -14.66 3.95 12.35
CA ILE A 325 -13.35 3.48 12.82
C ILE A 325 -12.57 2.96 11.60
N PHE A 326 -11.33 3.42 11.45
CA PHE A 326 -10.40 2.99 10.41
C PHE A 326 -9.26 2.19 11.03
N ILE A 327 -9.07 0.96 10.60
CA ILE A 327 -8.01 0.05 11.05
C ILE A 327 -7.09 -0.21 9.86
N ASP A 328 -5.83 0.20 9.98
CA ASP A 328 -4.79 -0.09 8.97
C ASP A 328 -3.88 -1.22 9.43
N GLU A 329 -3.24 -1.90 8.47
CA GLU A 329 -2.37 -3.06 8.69
C GLU A 329 -3.08 -4.18 9.49
N SER A 330 -4.27 -4.57 9.03
CA SER A 330 -5.15 -5.51 9.73
C SER A 330 -4.55 -6.90 9.97
N GLN A 331 -3.55 -7.30 9.21
CA GLN A 331 -2.82 -8.55 9.42
C GLN A 331 -2.07 -8.62 10.76
N ASP A 332 -1.84 -7.47 11.40
CA ASP A 332 -1.20 -7.39 12.71
C ASP A 332 -2.19 -7.62 13.88
N PHE A 333 -3.48 -7.89 13.61
CA PHE A 333 -4.54 -7.99 14.60
C PHE A 333 -5.33 -9.30 14.56
N ASP A 334 -5.79 -9.72 15.72
CA ASP A 334 -6.72 -10.83 15.88
C ASP A 334 -8.19 -10.36 15.73
N SER A 335 -9.09 -11.29 15.44
CA SER A 335 -10.53 -11.02 15.24
C SER A 335 -11.21 -10.33 16.41
N SER A 336 -10.75 -10.58 17.65
CA SER A 336 -11.26 -9.94 18.86
C SER A 336 -11.09 -8.41 18.86
N PHE A 337 -10.02 -7.87 18.24
CA PHE A 337 -9.84 -6.42 18.14
C PHE A 337 -10.86 -5.80 17.19
N PHE A 338 -11.15 -6.46 16.05
CA PHE A 338 -12.18 -5.99 15.12
C PHE A 338 -13.56 -6.01 15.76
N GLU A 339 -13.90 -7.08 16.49
CA GLU A 339 -15.15 -7.18 17.23
C GLU A 339 -15.27 -6.09 18.31
N LEU A 340 -14.19 -5.82 19.06
CA LEU A 340 -14.15 -4.74 20.04
C LEU A 340 -14.42 -3.38 19.40
N CYS A 341 -13.80 -3.10 18.24
CA CYS A 341 -14.04 -1.87 17.51
C CYS A 341 -15.48 -1.77 16.99
N GLN A 342 -16.06 -2.86 16.49
CA GLN A 342 -17.45 -2.89 16.02
C GLN A 342 -18.44 -2.59 17.14
N LEU A 343 -18.23 -3.09 18.35
CA LEU A 343 -19.11 -2.83 19.52
C LEU A 343 -19.21 -1.35 19.91
N VAL A 344 -18.21 -0.54 19.59
CA VAL A 344 -18.14 0.89 19.97
C VAL A 344 -18.27 1.83 18.77
N CYS A 345 -18.54 1.28 17.58
CA CYS A 345 -18.75 2.00 16.33
C CYS A 345 -20.25 2.05 16.01
N GLU A 346 -20.74 3.23 15.60
CA GLU A 346 -22.16 3.41 15.27
C GLU A 346 -22.50 3.02 13.83
N LYS A 347 -21.61 3.34 12.87
CA LYS A 347 -21.90 3.17 11.43
C LYS A 347 -21.02 2.12 10.80
N THR A 348 -19.72 2.40 10.58
CA THR A 348 -18.87 1.50 9.80
C THR A 348 -17.45 1.41 10.36
N VAL A 349 -16.93 0.18 10.47
CA VAL A 349 -15.52 -0.10 10.71
C VAL A 349 -14.86 -0.47 9.39
N TYR A 350 -13.94 0.38 8.92
CA TYR A 350 -13.12 0.13 7.73
C TYR A 350 -11.84 -0.58 8.14
N VAL A 351 -11.58 -1.76 7.57
CA VAL A 351 -10.45 -2.62 7.91
C VAL A 351 -9.60 -2.83 6.68
N ALA A 352 -8.38 -2.29 6.67
CA ALA A 352 -7.45 -2.41 5.56
C ALA A 352 -6.26 -3.31 5.91
N GLY A 353 -5.92 -4.26 5.02
CA GLY A 353 -4.83 -5.20 5.22
C GLY A 353 -4.09 -5.62 3.95
N ASP A 354 -2.94 -6.24 4.16
CA ASP A 354 -2.16 -6.81 3.08
C ASP A 354 -2.62 -8.25 2.81
N ILE A 355 -3.26 -8.47 1.66
CA ILE A 355 -3.79 -9.77 1.26
C ILE A 355 -2.68 -10.84 1.20
N PHE A 356 -1.47 -10.47 0.75
CA PHE A 356 -0.37 -11.40 0.64
C PHE A 356 0.13 -11.88 2.02
N GLN A 357 0.22 -10.96 3.00
CA GLN A 357 0.57 -11.32 4.37
C GLN A 357 -0.54 -12.13 5.06
N SER A 358 -1.80 -11.86 4.75
CA SER A 358 -2.96 -12.59 5.27
C SER A 358 -3.06 -14.02 4.73
N ILE A 359 -2.70 -14.25 3.46
CA ILE A 359 -2.73 -15.58 2.83
C ILE A 359 -1.81 -16.57 3.56
N PHE A 360 -0.71 -16.09 4.15
CA PHE A 360 0.18 -16.92 4.98
C PHE A 360 -0.42 -17.27 6.36
N ASP A 361 -1.56 -16.69 6.72
CA ASP A 361 -2.24 -16.95 7.99
C ASP A 361 -3.51 -17.79 7.75
N GLU A 362 -3.39 -19.11 7.79
CA GLU A 362 -4.47 -20.08 7.51
C GLU A 362 -5.72 -19.92 8.40
N THR A 363 -5.64 -19.11 9.46
CA THR A 363 -6.79 -18.81 10.32
C THR A 363 -7.78 -17.83 9.67
N LYS A 364 -7.49 -17.31 8.47
CA LYS A 364 -8.25 -16.21 7.84
C LYS A 364 -8.82 -16.59 6.45
N GLU A 365 -9.52 -17.72 6.32
CA GLU A 365 -10.27 -18.08 5.10
C GLU A 365 -11.24 -16.97 4.61
N SER A 366 -11.51 -15.96 5.44
CA SER A 366 -12.47 -14.88 5.16
C SER A 366 -11.93 -13.76 4.27
N ASP A 367 -10.62 -13.66 4.05
CA ASP A 367 -10.01 -12.49 3.41
C ASP A 367 -10.25 -12.41 1.89
N LEU A 368 -10.54 -13.54 1.24
CA LEU A 368 -11.02 -13.58 -0.15
C LEU A 368 -12.44 -13.03 -0.34
N LYS A 369 -13.18 -12.80 0.76
CA LYS A 369 -14.51 -12.17 0.75
C LYS A 369 -14.45 -10.68 1.06
N ALA A 370 -13.32 -10.02 0.80
CA ALA A 370 -13.19 -8.60 0.99
C ALA A 370 -14.19 -7.82 0.12
N ASP A 371 -14.70 -6.72 0.64
CA ASP A 371 -15.61 -5.83 -0.09
C ASP A 371 -14.88 -5.12 -1.23
N TYR A 372 -13.61 -4.77 -0.99
CA TYR A 372 -12.73 -4.16 -1.98
C TYR A 372 -11.41 -4.92 -2.03
N ILE A 373 -11.12 -5.54 -3.17
CA ILE A 373 -9.82 -6.17 -3.46
C ILE A 373 -9.07 -5.25 -4.42
N LEU A 374 -7.97 -4.67 -3.95
CA LEU A 374 -7.08 -3.80 -4.71
C LEU A 374 -5.99 -4.65 -5.37
N GLU A 375 -6.25 -5.15 -6.55
CA GLU A 375 -5.37 -6.07 -7.28
C GLU A 375 -4.21 -5.35 -7.95
N LYS A 376 -4.39 -4.05 -8.28
CA LYS A 376 -3.47 -3.29 -9.11
C LYS A 376 -2.49 -2.51 -8.26
N CYS A 377 -1.21 -2.79 -8.46
CA CYS A 377 -0.14 -2.03 -7.86
C CYS A 377 0.32 -0.95 -8.84
N TYR A 378 0.07 0.32 -8.48
CA TYR A 378 0.38 1.47 -9.32
C TYR A 378 1.79 2.01 -9.11
N ARG A 379 2.56 1.44 -8.22
CA ARG A 379 3.83 2.00 -7.77
C ARG A 379 5.02 1.12 -8.13
N THR A 380 5.00 -0.15 -7.76
CA THR A 380 6.11 -1.08 -7.96
C THR A 380 6.04 -1.74 -9.34
N ASP A 381 7.19 -1.91 -9.99
CA ASP A 381 7.29 -2.63 -11.26
C ASP A 381 6.73 -4.06 -11.13
N PRO A 382 5.88 -4.53 -12.08
CA PRO A 382 5.30 -5.88 -12.03
C PRO A 382 6.34 -7.01 -11.93
N ARG A 383 7.50 -6.86 -12.58
CA ARG A 383 8.59 -7.86 -12.54
C ARG A 383 9.19 -7.95 -11.14
N THR A 384 9.42 -6.80 -10.50
CA THR A 384 9.86 -6.75 -9.09
C THR A 384 8.85 -7.42 -8.16
N LEU A 385 7.55 -7.18 -8.37
CA LEU A 385 6.50 -7.84 -7.59
C LEU A 385 6.47 -9.35 -7.81
N MET A 386 6.55 -9.80 -9.07
CA MET A 386 6.59 -11.23 -9.40
C MET A 386 7.77 -11.93 -8.73
N PHE A 387 8.94 -11.32 -8.78
CA PHE A 387 10.14 -11.86 -8.15
C PHE A 387 10.04 -11.88 -6.62
N ALA A 388 9.63 -10.76 -6.02
CA ALA A 388 9.49 -10.64 -4.56
C ALA A 388 8.46 -11.63 -3.99
N HIS A 389 7.29 -11.78 -4.65
CA HIS A 389 6.28 -12.76 -4.27
C HIS A 389 6.80 -14.18 -4.38
N SER A 390 7.50 -14.49 -5.47
CA SER A 390 8.06 -15.84 -5.68
C SER A 390 9.06 -16.22 -4.60
N ILE A 391 9.93 -15.28 -4.18
CA ILE A 391 10.84 -15.50 -3.05
C ILE A 391 10.05 -15.64 -1.75
N GLY A 392 9.12 -14.74 -1.47
CA GLY A 392 8.33 -14.77 -0.25
C GLY A 392 7.58 -16.08 -0.05
N MET A 393 7.05 -16.64 -1.12
CA MET A 393 6.33 -17.92 -1.13
C MET A 393 7.24 -19.15 -1.27
N GLY A 394 8.53 -18.97 -1.56
CA GLY A 394 9.42 -20.08 -1.84
C GLY A 394 9.02 -20.86 -3.09
N LEU A 395 8.58 -20.17 -4.15
CA LEU A 395 8.11 -20.82 -5.38
C LEU A 395 9.24 -21.41 -6.22
N PHE A 396 10.46 -20.95 -6.01
CA PHE A 396 11.65 -21.44 -6.74
C PHE A 396 12.25 -22.71 -6.14
N GLU A 397 11.77 -23.14 -4.97
CA GLU A 397 12.17 -24.39 -4.34
C GLU A 397 11.44 -25.60 -4.96
N ASN A 398 11.99 -26.79 -4.76
CA ASN A 398 11.41 -28.04 -5.23
C ASN A 398 11.28 -29.07 -4.07
N PRO A 399 10.08 -29.30 -3.53
CA PRO A 399 8.79 -28.65 -3.85
C PRO A 399 8.75 -27.19 -3.40
N PRO A 400 7.85 -26.34 -3.96
CA PRO A 400 7.61 -24.99 -3.45
C PRO A 400 7.22 -25.03 -1.96
N LEU A 401 7.49 -23.94 -1.22
CA LEU A 401 7.13 -23.89 0.21
C LEU A 401 5.66 -23.50 0.44
N ASN A 402 5.08 -22.75 -0.47
CA ASN A 402 3.66 -22.39 -0.42
C ASN A 402 3.07 -22.31 -1.83
N TRP A 403 1.76 -22.53 -1.95
CA TRP A 403 1.06 -22.51 -3.23
C TRP A 403 -0.35 -21.98 -3.08
N LEU A 404 -0.74 -21.00 -3.91
CA LEU A 404 -2.06 -20.41 -3.91
C LEU A 404 -2.99 -21.13 -4.86
N LYS A 405 -4.30 -21.06 -4.58
CA LYS A 405 -5.36 -21.45 -5.53
C LYS A 405 -5.56 -20.34 -6.56
N ASP A 406 -6.18 -20.66 -7.70
CA ASP A 406 -6.43 -19.69 -8.77
C ASP A 406 -7.14 -18.40 -8.31
N PRO A 407 -8.22 -18.45 -7.52
CA PRO A 407 -8.87 -17.23 -7.02
C PRO A 407 -7.95 -16.38 -6.13
N GLU A 408 -7.01 -17.00 -5.42
CA GLU A 408 -6.02 -16.31 -4.58
C GLU A 408 -4.95 -15.64 -5.45
N TRP A 409 -4.50 -16.32 -6.53
CA TRP A 409 -3.60 -15.72 -7.52
C TRP A 409 -4.26 -14.50 -8.20
N GLU A 410 -5.52 -14.64 -8.62
CA GLU A 410 -6.29 -13.56 -9.24
C GLU A 410 -6.48 -12.39 -8.28
N ALA A 411 -6.80 -12.64 -7.00
CA ALA A 411 -6.92 -11.62 -5.97
C ALA A 411 -5.60 -10.87 -5.72
N CYS A 412 -4.47 -11.54 -5.92
CA CYS A 412 -3.14 -10.92 -5.91
C CYS A 412 -2.79 -10.22 -7.25
N GLY A 413 -3.69 -10.16 -8.22
CA GLY A 413 -3.51 -9.49 -9.50
C GLY A 413 -2.69 -10.28 -10.53
N TYR A 414 -2.64 -11.60 -10.39
CA TYR A 414 -2.01 -12.49 -11.36
C TYR A 414 -3.01 -13.07 -12.34
N LYS A 415 -2.53 -13.32 -13.57
CA LYS A 415 -3.18 -14.18 -14.55
C LYS A 415 -2.45 -15.51 -14.58
N VAL A 416 -3.22 -16.60 -14.47
CA VAL A 416 -2.72 -17.97 -14.44
C VAL A 416 -2.86 -18.61 -15.82
N PHE A 417 -1.77 -19.13 -16.34
CA PHE A 417 -1.77 -19.90 -17.61
C PHE A 417 -1.24 -21.31 -17.34
N ARG A 418 -1.99 -22.31 -17.81
CA ARG A 418 -1.58 -23.71 -17.75
C ARG A 418 -1.33 -24.24 -19.14
N GLY A 419 -0.11 -24.70 -19.36
CA GLY A 419 0.34 -25.37 -20.58
C GLY A 419 1.28 -26.52 -20.21
N ASN A 420 2.44 -26.60 -20.86
CA ASN A 420 3.52 -27.52 -20.45
C ASN A 420 4.12 -27.13 -19.09
N THR A 421 4.03 -25.87 -18.74
CA THR A 421 4.45 -25.29 -17.46
C THR A 421 3.34 -24.41 -16.89
N PHE A 422 3.38 -24.16 -15.59
CA PHE A 422 2.51 -23.20 -14.94
C PHE A 422 3.15 -21.81 -15.02
N LYS A 423 2.40 -20.84 -15.57
CA LYS A 423 2.90 -19.49 -15.76
C LYS A 423 2.03 -18.48 -15.03
N LEU A 424 2.67 -17.57 -14.34
CA LEU A 424 2.06 -16.41 -13.69
C LEU A 424 2.50 -15.14 -14.39
N THR A 425 1.56 -14.30 -14.80
CA THR A 425 1.83 -13.00 -15.37
C THR A 425 1.10 -11.91 -14.60
N ARG A 426 1.64 -10.70 -14.62
CA ARG A 426 0.96 -9.49 -14.17
C ARG A 426 0.90 -8.50 -15.31
N GLU A 427 -0.26 -7.90 -15.53
CA GLU A 427 -0.34 -6.83 -16.52
C GLU A 427 0.42 -5.60 -16.03
N PRO A 428 1.28 -5.03 -16.88
CA PRO A 428 1.84 -3.72 -16.62
C PRO A 428 0.70 -2.70 -16.61
N LEU A 429 0.68 -1.86 -15.60
CA LEU A 429 -0.22 -0.73 -15.60
C LEU A 429 0.30 0.35 -16.53
N ARG A 430 -0.60 1.21 -17.02
CA ARG A 430 -0.31 2.27 -17.98
C ARG A 430 0.98 3.05 -17.70
N ARG A 431 1.33 3.28 -16.43
CA ARG A 431 2.54 4.02 -16.06
C ARG A 431 3.85 3.30 -16.36
N PHE A 432 3.82 1.97 -16.53
CA PHE A 432 5.02 1.16 -16.77
C PHE A 432 5.31 0.95 -18.25
N ASN A 433 4.46 1.40 -19.15
CA ASN A 433 4.75 1.37 -20.59
C ASN A 433 6.02 2.15 -20.94
N ASP A 434 6.40 3.14 -20.11
CA ASP A 434 7.61 3.94 -20.27
C ASP A 434 8.86 3.29 -19.62
N ILE A 435 8.70 2.16 -18.91
CA ILE A 435 9.75 1.51 -18.10
C ILE A 435 10.21 0.18 -18.74
N GLN A 436 9.72 -0.18 -19.89
CA GLN A 436 9.98 -1.48 -20.53
C GLN A 436 11.47 -1.82 -20.71
N ASP A 437 12.33 -0.82 -20.85
CA ASP A 437 13.76 -0.99 -21.08
C ASP A 437 14.62 -0.90 -19.78
N ASN A 438 13.99 -0.93 -18.59
CA ASN A 438 14.73 -0.80 -17.32
C ASN A 438 14.84 -2.14 -16.58
N ASP A 439 16.04 -2.43 -16.06
CA ASP A 439 16.28 -3.54 -15.16
C ASP A 439 15.65 -3.26 -13.80
N SER A 440 14.41 -3.72 -13.60
CA SER A 440 13.67 -3.52 -12.36
C SER A 440 14.21 -4.34 -11.18
N ILE A 441 14.95 -5.43 -11.49
CA ILE A 441 15.59 -6.32 -10.52
C ILE A 441 17.04 -6.53 -10.93
N ILE A 442 17.97 -6.23 -10.03
CA ILE A 442 19.38 -6.52 -10.24
C ILE A 442 19.89 -7.35 -9.07
N ILE A 443 20.49 -8.51 -9.36
CA ILE A 443 21.05 -9.39 -8.33
C ILE A 443 22.56 -9.48 -8.49
N LYS A 444 23.27 -9.20 -7.42
CA LYS A 444 24.72 -9.29 -7.33
C LYS A 444 25.13 -10.13 -6.13
N ASP A 445 26.01 -11.08 -6.34
CA ASP A 445 26.74 -11.76 -5.26
C ASP A 445 28.13 -11.15 -5.10
N SER A 446 28.58 -11.14 -3.88
CA SER A 446 29.92 -10.68 -3.53
C SER A 446 30.36 -11.30 -2.22
N ASN A 447 31.66 -11.46 -2.02
CA ASN A 447 32.19 -11.80 -0.72
C ASN A 447 31.98 -10.66 0.28
N THR A 448 32.00 -10.97 1.58
CA THR A 448 31.79 -9.99 2.67
C THR A 448 32.68 -8.75 2.57
N ARG A 449 33.91 -8.91 2.11
CA ARG A 449 34.91 -7.80 2.04
C ARG A 449 34.59 -6.79 0.96
N ASP A 450 34.05 -7.24 -0.17
CA ASP A 450 33.78 -6.41 -1.36
C ASP A 450 32.37 -5.85 -1.42
N LEU A 451 31.45 -6.26 -0.50
CA LEU A 451 30.05 -5.78 -0.46
C LEU A 451 29.95 -4.26 -0.54
N GLN A 452 30.68 -3.57 0.32
CA GLN A 452 30.66 -2.10 0.36
C GLN A 452 31.09 -1.47 -0.97
N LYS A 453 32.12 -2.01 -1.62
CA LYS A 453 32.59 -1.56 -2.94
C LYS A 453 31.49 -1.68 -4.02
N TRP A 454 30.77 -2.80 -4.03
CA TRP A 454 29.69 -3.02 -5.00
C TRP A 454 28.51 -2.07 -4.76
N ILE A 455 28.16 -1.78 -3.49
CA ILE A 455 27.12 -0.80 -3.15
C ILE A 455 27.48 0.57 -3.76
N PHE A 456 28.69 1.07 -3.54
CA PHE A 456 29.09 2.40 -4.03
C PHE A 456 29.35 2.43 -5.53
N ASN A 457 29.75 1.32 -6.16
CA ASN A 457 29.80 1.21 -7.63
C ASN A 457 28.40 1.37 -8.22
N TYR A 458 27.40 0.68 -7.65
CA TYR A 458 26.02 0.80 -8.11
C TYR A 458 25.46 2.20 -7.89
N ILE A 459 25.73 2.83 -6.75
CA ILE A 459 25.29 4.21 -6.48
C ILE A 459 25.92 5.17 -7.51
N SER A 460 27.19 5.00 -7.85
CA SER A 460 27.85 5.81 -8.89
C SER A 460 27.23 5.63 -10.27
N GLU A 461 26.81 4.42 -10.60
CA GLU A 461 26.06 4.12 -11.83
C GLU A 461 24.67 4.76 -11.81
N LEU A 462 23.94 4.65 -10.69
CA LEU A 462 22.64 5.32 -10.51
C LEU A 462 22.75 6.83 -10.68
N GLN A 463 23.77 7.48 -10.09
CA GLN A 463 24.02 8.92 -10.23
C GLN A 463 24.30 9.32 -11.68
N LYS A 464 25.06 8.50 -12.40
CA LYS A 464 25.37 8.73 -13.81
C LYS A 464 24.12 8.65 -14.69
N ASN A 465 23.27 7.65 -14.44
CA ASN A 465 22.07 7.38 -15.23
C ASN A 465 20.90 8.29 -14.84
N ASN A 466 20.89 8.82 -13.62
CA ASN A 466 19.86 9.68 -13.07
C ASN A 466 20.48 10.96 -12.49
N PRO A 467 20.74 11.98 -13.30
CA PRO A 467 21.39 13.23 -12.83
C PRO A 467 20.64 13.99 -11.73
N THR A 468 19.34 13.74 -11.60
CA THR A 468 18.43 14.33 -10.58
C THR A 468 18.31 13.48 -9.33
N LEU A 469 19.08 12.40 -9.21
CA LEU A 469 19.07 11.50 -8.05
C LEU A 469 19.49 12.23 -6.77
N ASN A 470 18.65 12.17 -5.76
CA ASN A 470 18.90 12.74 -4.43
C ASN A 470 19.09 11.63 -3.39
N PRO A 471 19.74 11.91 -2.26
CA PRO A 471 19.87 10.93 -1.16
C PRO A 471 18.53 10.34 -0.70
N ASP A 472 17.45 11.13 -0.74
CA ASP A 472 16.08 10.67 -0.39
C ASP A 472 15.52 9.58 -1.32
N ASP A 473 16.10 9.40 -2.51
CA ASP A 473 15.66 8.44 -3.50
C ASP A 473 16.17 7.02 -3.24
N LEU A 474 17.08 6.88 -2.27
CA LEU A 474 17.76 5.62 -1.99
C LEU A 474 17.45 5.10 -0.59
N GLY A 475 16.96 3.85 -0.53
CA GLY A 475 16.83 3.06 0.69
C GLY A 475 17.82 1.90 0.71
N ILE A 476 18.55 1.74 1.81
CA ILE A 476 19.43 0.57 2.03
C ILE A 476 18.83 -0.27 3.14
N ILE A 477 18.54 -1.54 2.84
CA ILE A 477 17.89 -2.46 3.75
C ILE A 477 18.84 -3.62 4.01
N ILE A 478 19.25 -3.79 5.27
CA ILE A 478 20.21 -4.84 5.67
C ILE A 478 19.43 -5.94 6.36
N ILE A 479 19.50 -7.14 5.81
CA ILE A 479 18.93 -8.37 6.39
C ILE A 479 20.08 -9.16 7.00
N ASP A 480 20.19 -9.07 8.32
CA ASP A 480 21.17 -9.80 9.12
C ASP A 480 20.51 -10.28 10.42
N SER A 481 20.75 -11.55 10.80
CA SER A 481 20.31 -12.09 12.07
C SER A 481 21.08 -11.50 13.26
N ASP A 482 22.31 -11.01 13.05
CA ASP A 482 23.07 -10.30 14.08
C ASP A 482 22.84 -8.79 14.00
N TYR A 483 22.08 -8.27 14.97
CA TYR A 483 21.78 -6.85 15.08
C TYR A 483 23.03 -5.97 15.21
N ASN A 484 24.06 -6.41 15.96
CA ASN A 484 25.28 -5.62 16.15
C ASN A 484 26.09 -5.55 14.86
N ASN A 485 26.19 -6.66 14.13
CA ASN A 485 26.84 -6.69 12.83
C ASN A 485 26.13 -5.78 11.81
N MET A 486 24.80 -5.84 11.78
CA MET A 486 23.96 -4.94 10.95
C MET A 486 24.22 -3.47 11.31
N LEU A 487 24.25 -3.13 12.59
CA LEU A 487 24.45 -1.75 13.05
C LEU A 487 25.88 -1.26 12.73
N GLU A 488 26.91 -2.06 12.96
CA GLU A 488 28.28 -1.74 12.59
C GLU A 488 28.43 -1.51 11.07
N PHE A 489 27.80 -2.38 10.27
CA PHE A 489 27.79 -2.20 8.82
C PHE A 489 27.07 -0.93 8.40
N SER A 490 25.96 -0.59 9.05
CA SER A 490 25.24 0.68 8.83
C SER A 490 26.11 1.91 9.11
N TYR A 491 26.91 1.91 10.20
CA TYR A 491 27.82 3.00 10.50
C TYR A 491 28.97 3.13 9.48
N ARG A 492 29.48 1.99 8.99
CA ARG A 492 30.50 2.00 7.94
C ARG A 492 29.93 2.63 6.65
N LEU A 493 28.72 2.25 6.24
CA LEU A 493 28.05 2.84 5.08
C LEU A 493 27.80 4.34 5.29
N LYS A 494 27.32 4.75 6.46
CA LYS A 494 27.08 6.16 6.80
C LYS A 494 28.34 7.00 6.65
N LYS A 495 29.50 6.48 7.09
CA LYS A 495 30.79 7.15 6.94
C LYS A 495 31.17 7.33 5.46
N GLU A 496 30.96 6.30 4.64
CA GLU A 496 31.28 6.39 3.21
C GLU A 496 30.32 7.33 2.47
N PHE A 497 29.05 7.38 2.82
CA PHE A 497 28.13 8.38 2.28
C PHE A 497 28.60 9.80 2.58
N PHE A 498 29.05 10.04 3.79
CA PHE A 498 29.65 11.34 4.15
C PHE A 498 30.86 11.68 3.28
N ASN A 499 31.70 10.70 2.95
CA ASN A 499 32.88 10.89 2.09
C ASN A 499 32.51 11.32 0.66
N ILE A 500 31.35 10.90 0.15
CA ILE A 500 30.83 11.31 -1.17
C ILE A 500 29.89 12.53 -1.10
N GLY A 501 29.80 13.20 0.05
CA GLY A 501 29.00 14.40 0.24
C GLY A 501 27.50 14.15 0.44
N TRP A 502 27.09 12.92 0.77
CA TRP A 502 25.73 12.57 1.06
C TRP A 502 25.50 12.33 2.55
N ASN A 503 24.35 12.79 3.06
CA ASN A 503 23.91 12.43 4.40
C ASN A 503 23.27 11.04 4.40
N ALA A 504 23.38 10.32 5.52
CA ALA A 504 22.71 9.05 5.73
C ALA A 504 22.15 8.94 7.15
N THR A 505 20.93 8.45 7.25
CA THR A 505 20.19 8.25 8.51
C THR A 505 20.08 6.76 8.82
N ILE A 506 20.44 6.37 10.04
CA ILE A 506 20.30 4.98 10.52
C ILE A 506 18.92 4.83 11.14
N GLY A 507 17.98 4.20 10.40
CA GLY A 507 16.57 4.14 10.75
C GLY A 507 16.24 3.35 12.03
N VAL A 508 17.09 2.41 12.42
CA VAL A 508 16.91 1.67 13.70
C VAL A 508 17.13 2.57 14.93
N GLU A 509 17.88 3.66 14.80
CA GLU A 509 18.13 4.63 15.86
C GLU A 509 17.09 5.75 15.86
N THR A 510 16.90 6.39 14.69
CA THR A 510 16.04 7.58 14.57
C THR A 510 14.56 7.24 14.50
N LYS A 511 14.22 6.06 13.97
CA LYS A 511 12.85 5.59 13.71
C LYS A 511 12.03 6.50 12.79
N HIS A 512 12.69 7.44 12.09
CA HIS A 512 12.09 8.31 11.08
C HIS A 512 13.11 8.63 9.97
N LYS A 513 12.61 8.97 8.80
CA LYS A 513 13.43 9.38 7.66
C LYS A 513 13.73 10.89 7.73
N GLU A 514 14.99 11.25 7.70
CA GLU A 514 15.42 12.65 7.58
C GLU A 514 15.42 13.09 6.12
N LYS A 515 15.13 14.35 5.87
CA LYS A 515 15.17 14.93 4.53
C LYS A 515 16.58 14.99 3.99
N ASN A 516 16.72 14.81 2.67
CA ASN A 516 17.99 14.83 1.97
C ASN A 516 19.04 13.88 2.56
N SER A 517 18.60 12.66 2.89
CA SER A 517 19.39 11.64 3.57
C SER A 517 19.07 10.26 3.04
N VAL A 518 20.09 9.45 2.77
CA VAL A 518 19.94 8.02 2.47
C VAL A 518 19.43 7.32 3.72
N TYR A 519 18.40 6.51 3.58
CA TYR A 519 17.84 5.77 4.70
C TYR A 519 18.46 4.37 4.78
N ILE A 520 19.20 4.09 5.85
CA ILE A 520 19.83 2.79 6.10
C ILE A 520 19.12 2.13 7.28
N SER A 521 18.56 0.94 7.09
CA SER A 521 17.82 0.26 8.15
C SER A 521 17.71 -1.25 7.93
N ASN A 522 17.01 -1.91 8.84
CA ASN A 522 16.57 -3.29 8.67
C ASN A 522 15.13 -3.37 8.08
N GLU A 523 14.67 -4.58 7.82
CA GLU A 523 13.36 -4.87 7.25
C GLU A 523 12.18 -4.36 8.10
N ASN A 524 12.32 -4.35 9.43
CA ASN A 524 11.23 -3.97 10.34
C ASN A 524 10.94 -2.45 10.33
N ASN A 525 11.97 -1.64 10.10
CA ASN A 525 11.85 -0.19 10.16
C ASN A 525 11.64 0.47 8.77
N VAL A 526 11.60 -0.31 7.70
CA VAL A 526 11.24 0.17 6.36
C VAL A 526 9.77 -0.05 6.03
N LYS A 527 9.01 -0.68 6.93
CA LYS A 527 7.56 -0.90 6.74
C LYS A 527 6.85 0.45 6.56
N GLY A 528 6.08 0.59 5.46
CA GLY A 528 5.40 1.83 5.09
C GLY A 528 6.26 2.86 4.34
N LEU A 529 7.59 2.70 4.28
CA LEU A 529 8.47 3.55 3.47
C LEU A 529 8.61 3.00 2.05
N GLU A 530 8.91 3.90 1.12
CA GLU A 530 9.10 3.56 -0.29
C GLU A 530 10.12 4.49 -0.93
N PHE A 531 10.89 3.95 -1.88
CA PHE A 531 12.00 4.62 -2.54
C PHE A 531 11.98 4.35 -4.04
N PRO A 532 12.46 5.27 -4.89
CA PRO A 532 12.74 4.97 -6.29
C PRO A 532 13.67 3.76 -6.43
N PHE A 533 14.72 3.72 -5.64
CA PHE A 533 15.74 2.68 -5.67
C PHE A 533 15.95 2.10 -4.27
N THR A 534 16.05 0.77 -4.19
CA THR A 534 16.46 0.11 -2.96
C THR A 534 17.69 -0.77 -3.18
N ILE A 535 18.56 -0.81 -2.19
CA ILE A 535 19.65 -1.78 -2.10
C ILE A 535 19.36 -2.68 -0.90
N THR A 536 18.91 -3.90 -1.17
CA THR A 536 18.71 -4.93 -0.14
C THR A 536 19.99 -5.75 -0.03
N ILE A 537 20.54 -5.89 1.18
CA ILE A 537 21.78 -6.61 1.47
C ILE A 537 21.44 -7.82 2.31
N LEU A 538 21.66 -9.01 1.76
CA LEU A 538 21.38 -10.28 2.43
C LEU A 538 22.67 -10.86 3.00
N LEU A 539 22.77 -10.88 4.33
CA LEU A 539 23.94 -11.36 5.08
C LEU A 539 23.70 -12.69 5.79
N ASN A 540 22.59 -13.38 5.54
CA ASN A 540 22.25 -14.66 6.12
C ASN A 540 21.76 -15.64 5.08
N ASP A 541 22.04 -16.92 5.32
CA ASP A 541 21.43 -17.99 4.54
C ASP A 541 19.93 -18.06 4.79
N ILE A 542 19.17 -18.19 3.72
CA ILE A 542 17.70 -18.15 3.77
C ILE A 542 17.15 -19.47 4.30
N GLY A 543 17.74 -20.60 3.92
CA GLY A 543 17.25 -21.92 4.26
C GLY A 543 15.74 -22.05 4.00
N ASN A 544 15.03 -22.71 4.89
CA ASN A 544 13.56 -22.85 4.87
C ASN A 544 12.86 -21.77 5.73
N SER A 545 13.56 -20.69 6.09
CA SER A 545 13.00 -19.66 6.97
C SER A 545 11.93 -18.82 6.27
N ILE A 546 10.67 -18.99 6.66
CA ILE A 546 9.55 -18.16 6.20
C ILE A 546 9.77 -16.70 6.60
N LYS A 547 10.32 -16.44 7.78
CA LYS A 547 10.60 -15.09 8.26
C LYS A 547 11.58 -14.36 7.36
N LEU A 548 12.71 -14.95 7.00
CA LEU A 548 13.70 -14.32 6.10
C LEU A 548 13.13 -14.08 4.70
N ARG A 549 12.28 -15.00 4.21
CA ARG A 549 11.57 -14.81 2.93
C ARG A 549 10.62 -13.64 2.97
N ASN A 550 9.86 -13.49 4.04
CA ASN A 550 8.99 -12.34 4.25
C ASN A 550 9.79 -11.03 4.36
N SER A 551 10.96 -11.05 5.02
CA SER A 551 11.87 -9.91 5.09
C SER A 551 12.39 -9.51 3.70
N LEU A 552 12.75 -10.48 2.85
CA LEU A 552 13.13 -10.23 1.45
C LEU A 552 11.95 -9.69 0.65
N TYR A 553 10.78 -10.30 0.74
CA TYR A 553 9.57 -9.81 0.09
C TYR A 553 9.30 -8.35 0.46
N MET A 554 9.25 -8.04 1.75
CA MET A 554 9.01 -6.67 2.23
C MET A 554 10.07 -5.70 1.72
N SER A 555 11.35 -6.09 1.72
CA SER A 555 12.46 -5.24 1.31
C SER A 555 12.46 -4.96 -0.18
N LEU A 556 12.28 -5.98 -1.01
CA LEU A 556 12.26 -5.87 -2.46
C LEU A 556 11.06 -5.05 -2.96
N THR A 557 9.91 -5.14 -2.29
CA THR A 557 8.71 -4.36 -2.64
C THR A 557 8.75 -2.90 -2.19
N ARG A 558 9.84 -2.43 -1.53
CA ARG A 558 10.02 -1.02 -1.17
C ARG A 558 10.50 -0.14 -2.34
N SER A 559 11.04 -0.73 -3.40
CA SER A 559 11.41 0.02 -4.59
C SER A 559 10.24 0.15 -5.57
N PHE A 560 10.19 1.26 -6.28
CA PHE A 560 9.23 1.42 -7.36
C PHE A 560 9.85 1.59 -8.75
N ILE A 561 11.18 1.71 -8.85
CA ILE A 561 11.91 1.67 -10.13
C ILE A 561 12.80 0.43 -10.16
N THR A 562 13.84 0.37 -9.32
CA THR A 562 14.77 -0.77 -9.32
C THR A 562 15.05 -1.25 -7.90
N SER A 563 14.93 -2.56 -7.72
CA SER A 563 15.35 -3.27 -6.52
C SER A 563 16.69 -3.96 -6.79
N TYR A 564 17.74 -3.53 -6.08
CA TYR A 564 19.06 -4.10 -6.16
C TYR A 564 19.30 -5.01 -4.96
N LEU A 565 19.48 -6.32 -5.22
CA LEU A 565 19.74 -7.31 -4.19
C LEU A 565 21.23 -7.71 -4.21
N ILE A 566 21.95 -7.41 -3.16
CA ILE A 566 23.32 -7.86 -2.95
C ILE A 566 23.33 -9.03 -1.97
N ILE A 567 23.93 -10.15 -2.35
CA ILE A 567 23.98 -11.37 -1.56
C ILE A 567 25.42 -11.63 -1.14
N ASP A 568 25.64 -11.85 0.15
CA ASP A 568 26.95 -12.25 0.69
C ASP A 568 27.21 -13.72 0.36
N SER A 569 28.07 -13.96 -0.63
CA SER A 569 28.42 -15.33 -1.07
C SER A 569 29.26 -16.13 -0.07
N ASP A 570 29.82 -15.46 0.95
CA ASP A 570 30.53 -16.18 2.04
C ASP A 570 29.55 -16.75 3.06
N LYS A 571 28.31 -16.25 3.10
CA LYS A 571 27.30 -16.61 4.10
C LYS A 571 26.06 -17.32 3.52
N VAL A 572 25.74 -17.07 2.25
CA VAL A 572 24.53 -17.60 1.59
C VAL A 572 24.91 -18.75 0.65
N ASN A 573 24.11 -19.81 0.64
CA ASN A 573 24.33 -20.96 -0.23
C ASN A 573 24.32 -20.55 -1.72
N ASN A 574 25.38 -20.98 -2.44
CA ASN A 574 25.55 -20.69 -3.86
C ASN A 574 24.41 -21.22 -4.76
N GLU A 575 23.75 -22.29 -4.35
CA GLU A 575 22.59 -22.83 -5.06
C GLU A 575 21.43 -21.81 -5.08
N PHE A 576 21.11 -21.21 -3.92
CA PHE A 576 20.11 -20.13 -3.83
C PHE A 576 20.48 -18.93 -4.68
N ILE A 577 21.73 -18.50 -4.63
CA ILE A 577 22.23 -17.38 -5.43
C ILE A 577 21.98 -17.64 -6.91
N SER A 578 22.32 -18.84 -7.38
CA SER A 578 22.13 -19.22 -8.79
C SER A 578 20.67 -19.30 -9.18
N ILE A 579 19.81 -19.88 -8.33
CA ILE A 579 18.36 -19.96 -8.56
C ILE A 579 17.76 -18.55 -8.69
N TYR A 580 18.07 -17.64 -7.78
CA TYR A 580 17.50 -16.30 -7.77
C TYR A 580 17.98 -15.44 -8.94
N LYS A 581 19.25 -15.54 -9.34
CA LYS A 581 19.77 -14.89 -10.53
C LYS A 581 19.05 -15.34 -11.80
N ASN A 582 18.93 -16.66 -11.98
CA ASN A 582 18.26 -17.24 -13.14
C ASN A 582 16.76 -16.85 -13.17
N ALA A 583 16.09 -16.87 -12.03
CA ALA A 583 14.70 -16.48 -11.90
C ALA A 583 14.49 -15.00 -12.24
N ALA A 584 15.34 -14.10 -11.73
CA ALA A 584 15.27 -12.68 -12.04
C ALA A 584 15.47 -12.41 -13.54
N LEU A 585 16.48 -13.02 -14.16
CA LEU A 585 16.73 -12.91 -15.61
C LEU A 585 15.54 -13.41 -16.41
N SER A 586 15.01 -14.59 -16.07
CA SER A 586 13.84 -15.16 -16.76
C SER A 586 12.61 -14.26 -16.67
N ILE A 587 12.37 -13.64 -15.50
CA ILE A 587 11.24 -12.71 -15.30
C ILE A 587 11.45 -11.44 -16.13
N ILE A 588 12.66 -10.89 -16.17
CA ILE A 588 12.99 -9.68 -16.95
C ILE A 588 12.80 -9.93 -18.45
N GLU A 589 13.24 -11.09 -18.94
CA GLU A 589 13.20 -11.44 -20.37
C GLU A 589 11.79 -11.82 -20.85
N ASN A 590 10.99 -12.47 -20.01
CA ASN A 590 9.71 -13.08 -20.43
C ASN A 590 8.46 -12.41 -19.85
N ASP A 591 8.59 -11.44 -18.95
CA ASP A 591 7.49 -10.80 -18.21
C ASP A 591 6.54 -11.80 -17.51
N ASN A 592 7.06 -12.95 -17.10
CA ASN A 592 6.30 -13.98 -16.38
C ASN A 592 7.18 -14.79 -15.43
N VAL A 593 6.53 -15.47 -14.47
CA VAL A 593 7.15 -16.50 -13.63
C VAL A 593 6.73 -17.85 -14.17
N GLU A 594 7.70 -18.66 -14.55
CA GLU A 594 7.47 -20.02 -15.03
C GLU A 594 7.82 -21.02 -13.92
N LEU A 595 6.86 -21.87 -13.54
CA LEU A 595 6.92 -22.75 -12.40
C LEU A 595 6.48 -24.18 -12.78
N ARG A 596 6.85 -25.13 -11.95
CA ARG A 596 6.28 -26.47 -11.98
C ARG A 596 5.13 -26.54 -10.96
N GLU A 597 3.91 -26.81 -11.44
CA GLU A 597 2.74 -26.95 -10.56
C GLU A 597 2.95 -28.16 -9.61
N PRO A 598 2.84 -27.97 -8.30
CA PRO A 598 3.01 -29.05 -7.34
C PRO A 598 1.81 -30.02 -7.36
N THR A 599 2.04 -31.27 -6.99
CA THR A 599 0.96 -32.24 -6.83
C THR A 599 0.07 -31.91 -5.63
N LYS A 600 -1.14 -32.45 -5.59
CA LYS A 600 -2.05 -32.25 -4.44
C LYS A 600 -1.44 -32.72 -3.12
N GLU A 601 -0.71 -33.84 -3.14
CA GLU A 601 -0.02 -34.38 -1.98
C GLU A 601 1.10 -33.43 -1.49
N GLN A 602 1.83 -32.80 -2.42
CA GLN A 602 2.83 -31.81 -2.07
C GLN A 602 2.17 -30.57 -1.44
N ILE A 603 1.05 -30.09 -1.97
CA ILE A 603 0.31 -28.96 -1.41
C ILE A 603 -0.17 -29.24 0.03
N GLU A 604 -0.69 -30.42 0.30
CA GLU A 604 -1.11 -30.83 1.66
C GLU A 604 0.10 -30.91 2.62
N SER A 605 1.23 -31.44 2.15
CA SER A 605 2.46 -31.53 2.93
C SER A 605 3.03 -30.14 3.29
N MET A 606 2.98 -29.18 2.36
CA MET A 606 3.41 -27.79 2.59
C MET A 606 2.62 -27.13 3.72
N LYS A 607 1.31 -27.28 3.71
CA LYS A 607 0.42 -26.73 4.75
C LYS A 607 0.78 -27.26 6.13
N ASN A 608 1.04 -28.56 6.24
CA ASN A 608 1.44 -29.17 7.50
C ASN A 608 2.78 -28.63 8.02
N ILE A 609 3.75 -28.41 7.14
CA ILE A 609 5.07 -27.86 7.52
C ILE A 609 4.92 -26.43 8.04
N ILE A 610 4.14 -25.57 7.35
CA ILE A 610 3.91 -24.20 7.77
C ILE A 610 3.20 -24.16 9.13
N THR A 611 2.19 -24.98 9.32
CA THR A 611 1.45 -25.07 10.57
C THR A 611 2.34 -25.52 11.73
N MET A 612 3.19 -26.54 11.52
CA MET A 612 4.14 -27.00 12.53
C MET A 612 5.16 -25.91 12.91
N GLN A 613 5.75 -25.22 11.95
CA GLN A 613 6.70 -24.15 12.22
C GLN A 613 6.09 -23.01 13.04
N LYS A 614 4.86 -22.61 12.73
CA LYS A 614 4.14 -21.57 13.49
C LYS A 614 3.85 -22.01 14.94
N ILE A 615 3.49 -23.28 15.14
CA ILE A 615 3.24 -23.82 16.49
C ILE A 615 4.54 -23.83 17.29
N GLU A 616 5.65 -24.27 16.71
CA GLU A 616 6.96 -24.26 17.34
C GLU A 616 7.47 -22.85 17.67
N GLU A 617 7.31 -21.89 16.77
CA GLU A 617 7.64 -20.49 17.00
C GLU A 617 6.81 -19.89 18.15
N LYS A 618 5.50 -20.15 18.18
CA LYS A 618 4.60 -19.66 19.23
C LYS A 618 4.95 -20.29 20.58
N ASP A 619 5.22 -21.58 20.64
CA ASP A 619 5.62 -22.29 21.88
C ASP A 619 6.98 -21.79 22.39
N THR A 620 7.97 -21.67 21.52
CA THR A 620 9.30 -21.16 21.88
C THR A 620 9.22 -19.71 22.36
N SER A 621 8.47 -18.86 21.68
CA SER A 621 8.22 -17.46 22.11
C SER A 621 7.64 -17.40 23.52
N ASN A 622 6.65 -18.25 23.82
CA ASN A 622 6.05 -18.31 25.14
C ASN A 622 7.03 -18.80 26.21
N ARG A 623 7.89 -19.77 25.89
CA ARG A 623 8.92 -20.28 26.80
C ARG A 623 9.99 -19.24 27.10
N VAL A 624 10.47 -18.51 26.09
CA VAL A 624 11.43 -17.40 26.27
C VAL A 624 10.83 -16.31 27.16
N LYS A 625 9.60 -15.88 26.89
CA LYS A 625 8.91 -14.89 27.72
C LYS A 625 8.72 -15.38 29.16
N SER A 626 8.35 -16.64 29.33
CA SER A 626 8.22 -17.26 30.65
C SER A 626 9.56 -17.30 31.40
N LEU A 627 10.65 -17.62 30.73
CA LEU A 627 12.00 -17.64 31.30
C LEU A 627 12.44 -16.23 31.76
N LEU A 628 12.29 -15.23 30.92
CA LEU A 628 12.61 -13.83 31.26
C LEU A 628 11.74 -13.23 32.38
N ASN A 629 10.57 -13.79 32.62
CA ASN A 629 9.68 -13.37 33.71
C ASN A 629 9.93 -14.10 35.03
N GLN A 630 10.90 -15.01 35.13
CA GLN A 630 11.25 -15.66 36.41
C GLN A 630 11.78 -14.65 37.44
N ASN A 631 11.56 -14.94 38.73
CA ASN A 631 11.95 -14.07 39.84
C ASN A 631 13.46 -13.74 39.82
N LYS A 632 14.32 -14.65 39.37
CA LYS A 632 15.76 -14.41 39.27
C LYS A 632 16.14 -13.26 38.32
N TYR A 633 15.27 -12.95 37.33
CA TYR A 633 15.47 -11.86 36.37
C TYR A 633 14.65 -10.59 36.67
N ARG A 634 14.18 -10.45 37.93
CA ARG A 634 13.31 -9.32 38.32
C ARG A 634 14.00 -7.97 38.20
N LYS A 635 15.34 -7.92 38.24
CA LYS A 635 16.13 -6.68 38.11
C LYS A 635 16.31 -6.22 36.67
N ILE A 636 16.14 -7.10 35.68
CA ILE A 636 16.26 -6.75 34.26
C ILE A 636 15.12 -5.81 33.91
N THR A 637 15.46 -4.66 33.31
CA THR A 637 14.45 -3.67 32.86
C THR A 637 13.57 -4.24 31.75
N LYS A 638 12.45 -3.59 31.48
CA LYS A 638 11.58 -4.00 30.36
C LYS A 638 12.32 -3.88 29.04
N ASP A 639 13.06 -2.79 28.86
CA ASP A 639 13.80 -2.52 27.61
C ASP A 639 14.90 -3.56 27.38
N ASP A 640 15.59 -3.99 28.43
CA ASP A 640 16.58 -5.06 28.36
C ASP A 640 15.94 -6.41 28.01
N ARG A 641 14.75 -6.73 28.55
CA ARG A 641 14.02 -7.96 28.19
C ARG A 641 13.56 -7.94 26.73
N ASP A 642 13.05 -6.81 26.29
CA ASP A 642 12.65 -6.62 24.91
C ASP A 642 13.88 -6.68 23.97
N PHE A 643 15.02 -6.12 24.40
CA PHE A 643 16.29 -6.25 23.71
C PHE A 643 16.76 -7.72 23.60
N ILE A 644 16.79 -8.47 24.70
CA ILE A 644 17.16 -9.89 24.72
C ILE A 644 16.23 -10.70 23.81
N PHE A 645 14.92 -10.47 23.94
CA PHE A 645 13.92 -11.15 23.13
C PHE A 645 14.15 -10.88 21.64
N ASN A 646 14.26 -9.62 21.24
CA ASN A 646 14.44 -9.25 19.83
C ASN A 646 15.78 -9.72 19.26
N LYS A 647 16.85 -9.65 20.05
CA LYS A 647 18.17 -10.14 19.64
C LYS A 647 18.13 -11.64 19.34
N ILE A 648 17.55 -12.42 20.24
CA ILE A 648 17.49 -13.88 20.05
C ILE A 648 16.43 -14.27 19.04
N TYR A 649 15.33 -13.53 18.95
CA TYR A 649 14.31 -13.73 17.93
C TYR A 649 14.86 -13.58 16.51
N SER A 650 15.85 -12.73 16.30
CA SER A 650 16.53 -12.60 15.01
C SER A 650 17.38 -13.82 14.62
N GLU A 651 17.91 -14.57 15.62
CA GLU A 651 18.72 -15.76 15.41
C GLU A 651 17.93 -17.08 15.42
N TRP A 652 16.63 -17.03 15.67
CA TRP A 652 15.77 -18.17 16.03
C TRP A 652 15.66 -19.24 14.95
N SER A 653 15.68 -18.83 13.69
CA SER A 653 15.55 -19.75 12.54
C SER A 653 16.67 -20.78 12.41
N ASN A 654 17.81 -20.52 13.05
CA ASN A 654 19.02 -21.33 12.93
C ASN A 654 19.37 -22.11 14.21
N LEU A 655 18.51 -22.05 15.22
CA LEU A 655 18.77 -22.63 16.53
C LEU A 655 17.64 -23.56 16.96
N SER A 656 17.99 -24.65 17.61
CA SER A 656 17.02 -25.49 18.30
C SER A 656 16.40 -24.74 19.49
N GLN A 657 15.19 -25.12 19.89
CA GLN A 657 14.48 -24.52 21.04
C GLN A 657 15.36 -24.49 22.31
N GLN A 658 16.14 -25.53 22.55
CA GLN A 658 17.03 -25.60 23.72
C GLN A 658 18.18 -24.60 23.61
N GLU A 659 18.76 -24.43 22.45
CA GLU A 659 19.84 -23.46 22.21
C GLU A 659 19.32 -22.03 22.37
N ILE A 660 18.10 -21.74 21.91
CA ILE A 660 17.43 -20.46 22.10
C ILE A 660 17.29 -20.16 23.58
N LEU A 661 16.73 -21.08 24.36
CA LEU A 661 16.53 -20.90 25.80
C LEU A 661 17.87 -20.72 26.54
N ASN A 662 18.90 -21.46 26.17
CA ASN A 662 20.26 -21.34 26.76
C ASN A 662 20.87 -19.95 26.43
N LYS A 663 20.72 -19.45 25.19
CA LYS A 663 21.19 -18.10 24.82
C LYS A 663 20.45 -17.00 25.56
N VAL A 664 19.13 -17.13 25.71
CA VAL A 664 18.31 -16.20 26.50
C VAL A 664 18.81 -16.16 27.95
N GLU A 665 19.04 -17.33 28.52
CA GLU A 665 19.50 -17.47 29.92
C GLU A 665 20.90 -16.84 30.12
N ASN A 666 21.82 -17.08 29.19
CA ASN A 666 23.15 -16.49 29.23
C ASN A 666 23.13 -14.96 29.13
N LEU A 667 22.34 -14.39 28.20
CA LEU A 667 22.19 -12.95 28.07
C LEU A 667 21.48 -12.34 29.28
N ALA A 668 20.43 -12.98 29.78
CA ALA A 668 19.73 -12.51 30.96
C ALA A 668 20.63 -12.54 32.22
N ASN A 669 21.46 -13.58 32.38
CA ASN A 669 22.41 -13.67 33.48
C ASN A 669 23.53 -12.60 33.41
N SER A 670 23.89 -12.12 32.23
CA SER A 670 24.88 -11.06 32.05
C SER A 670 24.36 -9.67 32.43
N LEU A 671 23.04 -9.50 32.59
CA LEU A 671 22.36 -8.24 32.91
C LEU A 671 21.79 -8.20 34.36
N VAL A 672 21.92 -9.28 35.12
CA VAL A 672 21.52 -9.35 36.55
C VAL A 672 22.66 -8.98 37.45
#